data_cf10ac16cf2c1f2c63e66b55c929c67a
#
_entry.id   cf10ac16cf2c1f2c63e66b55c929c67a
#
_cell.length_a   1.000
_cell.length_b   1.000
_cell.length_c   1.000
_cell.angle_alpha   90.00
_cell.angle_beta   90.00
_cell.angle_gamma   90.00
#
_symmetry.space_group_name_H-M   'P 1'
#
loop_
_entity.id
_entity.type
_entity.pdbx_description
1 polymer ?
#
loop_
_entity_poly.entity_id
_entity_poly.type
_entity_poly.pdbx_seq_one_letter_code
_entity_poly.pdbx_strand_id
1 'polypeptide(L)'
;MKKTFIYLFFLLSFSYAQNISPYLQNKIITVSENEFVPITIILKEKIDTEKLKNEFKITNVPVKKRASIIAERLQKKYKKNQEELLKEISLFPNEYKNVFQFWAVNMIYLEATKNLIKLLENNVLIKNIDIELGKIEPIKSESVSHFQIQGGNSTEPGIEAINVRPLWDMGYTGKGTLVFNYDTGVWPTHPAFSNRFFGNFYPMEQCWDGYFSDSPNGLNDHGTHTMGIIGGLVSETNDTIGSSFNCYWIANDFVTSTVEELPPVVDMVTSFEWALNPDGDLSTSFDVPDVINNSWRWYNPIDTVQCEGYIVDLMNVIEAAGIGNIFSAGNDGPNNAGVKAPQRINSNLVNTFCVGSINANSEDLMISTFSTRGPTQCPSEGGSLEIYPEVSAPGQAVRSASGENGFDVKSGTSMAAPHVSGCFLLLKEAFPFLSGEEILTSIYYTAVDLGEAGEDNIYGMGIINGLAAFNYLAEIYEPILPNNTEDISIINISNTPEKISCQNYFEPIINIKNHGNSLVEGIKFSYYNNEILQDELIFSDVIINSGEELEINLPTIQNYNYGDVELCFIVEPLNFIEEIDYHNNRRMIRFKHKPKFELPYNENFESGINLDDWHIINSDFSRTWESVGTIGIENSDNSIYVNLFGYNPRDGQKDEIISPIINLSGDSIQMSFSVSYQKYTNSSKQDTLQVFVSNDCGISFENIIYEKGGDDLNTWDVETENFIPYEVDHWRQENIALNDFSGQEILLKMTTTNYRGNNIIIDEINIFNENGLSINNFFNEKNYIYPNPTNGKINIKLKDKSITDYKIINSLGQIIKEKEISNYNIIEDLSEHPKGIYFINLISDERHQTKQIIIL
;
A
#
# COMPACT_ATOMS: atom_id res chain seq x y z
N MET A 1 27.14 41.52 74.05
CA MET A 1 26.98 41.39 72.60
C MET A 1 26.93 39.88 72.25
N LYS A 2 25.73 39.33 72.14
CA LYS A 2 25.51 37.95 71.70
C LYS A 2 25.36 37.96 70.20
N LYS A 3 26.26 37.25 69.49
CA LYS A 3 26.14 37.01 68.05
C LYS A 3 25.27 35.73 67.81
N THR A 4 24.10 35.91 67.23
CA THR A 4 23.19 34.88 66.76
C THR A 4 23.63 34.50 65.36
N PHE A 5 24.09 33.27 65.14
CA PHE A 5 24.33 32.68 63.82
C PHE A 5 23.00 32.10 63.32
N ILE A 6 22.47 32.65 62.25
CA ILE A 6 21.34 32.05 61.47
C ILE A 6 21.94 31.09 60.43
N TYR A 7 21.69 29.80 60.61
CA TYR A 7 21.94 28.79 59.61
C TYR A 7 20.79 28.80 58.58
N LEU A 8 21.08 29.30 57.39
CA LEU A 8 20.17 29.20 56.25
C LEU A 8 20.33 27.78 55.63
N PHE A 9 19.38 26.90 55.91
CA PHE A 9 19.27 25.61 55.21
C PHE A 9 18.74 25.88 53.80
N PHE A 10 19.58 25.83 52.78
CA PHE A 10 19.14 25.70 51.38
C PHE A 10 18.65 24.27 51.18
N LEU A 11 17.36 24.06 51.20
CA LEU A 11 16.72 22.87 50.64
C LEU A 11 16.86 22.97 49.13
N LEU A 12 17.89 22.32 48.59
CA LEU A 12 17.95 21.98 47.18
C LEU A 12 16.84 20.92 46.94
N SER A 13 15.67 21.39 46.53
CA SER A 13 14.68 20.52 45.91
C SER A 13 15.26 20.10 44.57
N PHE A 14 15.85 18.92 44.50
CA PHE A 14 16.00 18.21 43.22
C PHE A 14 14.58 17.88 42.73
N SER A 15 14.02 18.73 41.90
CA SER A 15 12.90 18.32 41.05
C SER A 15 13.47 17.32 40.06
N TYR A 16 13.28 16.04 40.31
CA TYR A 16 13.42 15.02 39.25
C TYR A 16 12.39 15.40 38.19
N ALA A 17 12.86 15.77 37.01
CA ALA A 17 11.97 15.93 35.87
C ALA A 17 11.33 14.56 35.62
N GLN A 18 10.02 14.49 35.82
CA GLN A 18 9.25 13.29 35.53
C GLN A 18 9.32 13.05 34.01
N ASN A 19 9.60 11.83 33.60
CA ASN A 19 9.68 11.46 32.18
C ASN A 19 8.29 11.31 31.53
N ILE A 20 7.20 11.58 32.25
CA ILE A 20 5.81 11.48 31.76
C ILE A 20 5.26 12.86 31.46
N SER A 21 4.66 13.05 30.30
CA SER A 21 4.04 14.32 29.94
C SER A 21 2.90 14.71 30.90
N PRO A 22 2.63 15.99 31.11
CA PRO A 22 1.55 16.45 31.98
C PRO A 22 0.18 15.95 31.56
N TYR A 23 -0.03 15.79 30.25
CA TYR A 23 -1.29 15.26 29.73
C TYR A 23 -1.47 13.78 30.06
N LEU A 24 -0.45 12.95 29.82
CA LEU A 24 -0.49 11.53 30.17
C LEU A 24 -0.64 11.35 31.69
N GLN A 25 0.01 12.18 32.52
CA GLN A 25 -0.19 12.16 33.97
C GLN A 25 -1.66 12.36 34.37
N ASN A 26 -2.34 13.32 33.76
CA ASN A 26 -3.77 13.55 34.00
C ASN A 26 -4.63 12.39 33.49
N LYS A 27 -4.29 11.83 32.33
CA LYS A 27 -5.04 10.69 31.73
C LYS A 27 -4.96 9.45 32.60
N ILE A 28 -3.79 9.07 33.10
CA ILE A 28 -3.61 7.85 33.94
C ILE A 28 -4.32 7.91 35.29
N ILE A 29 -4.71 9.12 35.77
CA ILE A 29 -5.52 9.25 36.99
C ILE A 29 -6.97 8.80 36.72
N THR A 30 -7.47 8.99 35.50
CA THR A 30 -8.87 8.76 35.14
C THR A 30 -9.17 7.37 34.61
N VAL A 31 -8.13 6.65 34.10
CA VAL A 31 -8.30 5.30 33.54
C VAL A 31 -8.30 4.22 34.61
N SER A 32 -8.99 3.11 34.32
CA SER A 32 -9.04 1.95 35.21
C SER A 32 -7.69 1.21 35.31
N GLU A 33 -7.52 0.31 36.29
CA GLU A 33 -6.26 -0.43 36.53
C GLU A 33 -5.85 -1.28 35.31
N ASN A 34 -6.82 -1.86 34.62
CA ASN A 34 -6.62 -2.80 33.51
C ASN A 34 -6.83 -2.16 32.12
N GLU A 35 -7.04 -0.85 32.06
CA GLU A 35 -7.23 -0.14 30.82
C GLU A 35 -5.86 0.13 30.16
N PHE A 36 -5.74 -0.19 28.88
CA PHE A 36 -4.56 0.07 28.10
C PHE A 36 -4.63 1.46 27.47
N VAL A 37 -3.54 2.21 27.61
CA VAL A 37 -3.37 3.56 27.06
C VAL A 37 -2.30 3.50 25.99
N PRO A 38 -2.56 4.00 24.76
CA PRO A 38 -1.56 4.08 23.72
C PRO A 38 -0.52 5.15 24.10
N ILE A 39 0.75 4.73 24.14
CA ILE A 39 1.85 5.63 24.52
C ILE A 39 3.03 5.53 23.56
N THR A 40 3.73 6.65 23.40
CA THR A 40 5.05 6.71 22.79
C THR A 40 6.11 6.90 23.86
N ILE A 41 7.17 6.10 23.81
CA ILE A 41 8.33 6.16 24.68
C ILE A 41 9.54 6.63 23.87
N ILE A 42 10.00 7.84 24.09
CA ILE A 42 11.17 8.41 23.44
C ILE A 42 12.38 8.17 24.34
N LEU A 43 13.42 7.55 23.80
CA LEU A 43 14.66 7.27 24.51
C LEU A 43 15.62 8.48 24.45
N LYS A 44 16.55 8.56 25.42
CA LYS A 44 17.49 9.70 25.55
C LYS A 44 18.53 9.75 24.46
N GLU A 45 18.96 8.59 23.98
CA GLU A 45 20.01 8.53 22.97
C GLU A 45 19.51 9.02 21.62
N LYS A 46 20.19 10.02 21.08
CA LYS A 46 19.85 10.65 19.80
C LYS A 46 21.10 10.74 18.91
N ILE A 47 20.91 10.65 17.61
CA ILE A 47 21.93 11.00 16.64
C ILE A 47 21.83 12.51 16.35
N ASP A 48 22.99 13.14 16.24
CA ASP A 48 23.13 14.52 15.81
C ASP A 48 23.16 14.55 14.27
N THR A 49 22.01 14.91 13.66
CA THR A 49 21.84 14.95 12.22
C THR A 49 22.67 16.04 11.54
N GLU A 50 22.88 17.18 12.21
CA GLU A 50 23.74 18.25 11.71
C GLU A 50 25.20 17.80 11.64
N LYS A 51 25.65 17.08 12.66
CA LYS A 51 26.99 16.49 12.63
C LYS A 51 27.15 15.46 11.51
N LEU A 52 26.10 14.67 11.25
CA LEU A 52 26.11 13.71 10.12
C LEU A 52 26.15 14.44 8.77
N LYS A 53 25.36 15.46 8.55
CA LYS A 53 25.41 16.27 7.32
C LYS A 53 26.81 16.84 7.10
N ASN A 54 27.42 17.41 8.12
CA ASN A 54 28.76 17.93 8.05
C ASN A 54 29.81 16.83 7.75
N GLU A 55 29.69 15.64 8.36
CA GLU A 55 30.54 14.51 8.06
C GLU A 55 30.41 14.11 6.58
N PHE A 56 29.18 14.00 6.04
CA PHE A 56 28.94 13.65 4.67
C PHE A 56 29.52 14.66 3.67
N LYS A 57 29.41 15.97 4.00
CA LYS A 57 30.04 17.04 3.21
C LYS A 57 31.56 16.92 3.20
N ILE A 58 32.20 16.70 4.37
CA ILE A 58 33.65 16.58 4.48
C ILE A 58 34.19 15.33 3.80
N THR A 59 33.47 14.21 3.90
CA THR A 59 33.91 12.91 3.35
C THR A 59 33.40 12.67 1.92
N ASN A 60 32.70 13.62 1.32
CA ASN A 60 32.12 13.55 -0.02
C ASN A 60 31.25 12.29 -0.23
N VAL A 61 30.40 11.95 0.74
CA VAL A 61 29.45 10.83 0.61
C VAL A 61 28.44 11.17 -0.47
N PRO A 62 28.29 10.33 -1.53
CA PRO A 62 27.26 10.53 -2.55
C PRO A 62 25.87 10.64 -1.94
N VAL A 63 25.06 11.58 -2.43
CA VAL A 63 23.73 11.85 -1.85
C VAL A 63 22.86 10.59 -1.81
N LYS A 64 22.81 9.84 -2.91
CA LYS A 64 22.04 8.59 -2.99
C LYS A 64 22.42 7.52 -1.93
N LYS A 65 23.65 7.56 -1.36
CA LYS A 65 24.09 6.62 -0.32
C LYS A 65 23.84 7.12 1.11
N ARG A 66 23.38 8.36 1.29
CA ARG A 66 23.22 8.93 2.64
C ARG A 66 22.09 8.25 3.40
N ALA A 67 20.98 7.95 2.76
CA ALA A 67 19.83 7.28 3.37
C ALA A 67 20.20 5.91 3.97
N SER A 68 20.83 5.04 3.19
CA SER A 68 21.25 3.72 3.65
C SER A 68 22.29 3.79 4.79
N ILE A 69 23.25 4.73 4.71
CA ILE A 69 24.23 4.94 5.79
C ILE A 69 23.56 5.44 7.07
N ILE A 70 22.58 6.34 6.95
CA ILE A 70 21.81 6.83 8.09
C ILE A 70 20.99 5.69 8.69
N ALA A 71 20.27 4.94 7.87
CA ALA A 71 19.47 3.80 8.32
C ALA A 71 20.32 2.77 9.06
N GLU A 72 21.47 2.37 8.51
CA GLU A 72 22.42 1.46 9.19
C GLU A 72 22.87 1.99 10.56
N ARG A 73 23.27 3.27 10.62
CA ARG A 73 23.75 3.89 11.85
C ARG A 73 22.67 4.02 12.92
N LEU A 74 21.45 4.40 12.54
CA LEU A 74 20.31 4.54 13.44
C LEU A 74 19.87 3.18 13.98
N GLN A 75 19.65 2.20 13.10
CA GLN A 75 19.29 0.84 13.49
C GLN A 75 20.30 0.27 14.47
N LYS A 76 21.60 0.33 14.14
CA LYS A 76 22.66 -0.18 15.00
C LYS A 76 22.73 0.53 16.35
N LYS A 77 22.54 1.86 16.35
CA LYS A 77 22.64 2.68 17.56
C LYS A 77 21.47 2.49 18.51
N TYR A 78 20.24 2.48 17.98
CA TYR A 78 19.02 2.47 18.79
C TYR A 78 18.62 1.07 19.24
N LYS A 79 18.90 0.04 18.44
CA LYS A 79 18.55 -1.35 18.74
C LYS A 79 18.94 -1.78 20.16
N LYS A 80 20.16 -1.47 20.59
CA LYS A 80 20.66 -1.87 21.91
C LYS A 80 19.82 -1.29 23.06
N ASN A 81 19.51 -0.01 23.00
CA ASN A 81 18.78 0.68 24.07
C ASN A 81 17.30 0.28 24.10
N GLN A 82 16.73 0.07 22.93
CA GLN A 82 15.37 -0.43 22.79
C GLN A 82 15.24 -1.86 23.30
N GLU A 83 16.17 -2.76 22.95
CA GLU A 83 16.22 -4.12 23.49
C GLU A 83 16.39 -4.17 25.01
N GLU A 84 17.21 -3.26 25.59
CA GLU A 84 17.37 -3.16 27.03
C GLU A 84 16.06 -2.76 27.71
N LEU A 85 15.39 -1.73 27.22
CA LEU A 85 14.10 -1.31 27.75
C LEU A 85 13.00 -2.36 27.57
N LEU A 86 12.95 -3.01 26.41
CA LEU A 86 11.97 -4.08 26.14
C LEU A 86 12.14 -5.30 27.03
N LYS A 87 13.39 -5.64 27.41
CA LYS A 87 13.63 -6.67 28.43
C LYS A 87 13.03 -6.32 29.78
N GLU A 88 13.13 -5.05 30.19
CA GLU A 88 12.49 -4.61 31.45
C GLU A 88 10.97 -4.67 31.33
N ILE A 89 10.37 -4.21 30.21
CA ILE A 89 8.94 -4.24 29.93
C ILE A 89 8.43 -5.70 29.89
N SER A 90 9.17 -6.61 29.31
CA SER A 90 8.80 -8.04 29.19
C SER A 90 8.63 -8.77 30.51
N LEU A 91 9.12 -8.22 31.62
CA LEU A 91 8.86 -8.74 32.97
C LEU A 91 7.39 -8.57 33.41
N PHE A 92 6.61 -7.78 32.67
CA PHE A 92 5.22 -7.45 32.98
C PHE A 92 4.27 -7.81 31.81
N PRO A 93 4.17 -9.08 31.39
CA PRO A 93 3.53 -9.47 30.13
C PRO A 93 2.03 -9.16 30.05
N ASN A 94 1.35 -8.94 31.18
CA ASN A 94 -0.08 -8.59 31.23
C ASN A 94 -0.34 -7.06 31.28
N GLU A 95 0.71 -6.25 31.29
CA GLU A 95 0.63 -4.80 31.46
C GLU A 95 0.84 -4.03 30.15
N TYR A 96 1.12 -4.74 29.03
CA TYR A 96 1.30 -4.11 27.73
C TYR A 96 0.84 -5.02 26.60
N LYS A 97 0.62 -4.41 25.43
CA LYS A 97 0.34 -5.07 24.15
C LYS A 97 0.72 -4.15 22.99
N ASN A 98 0.67 -4.65 21.73
CA ASN A 98 0.87 -3.89 20.50
C ASN A 98 2.17 -3.07 20.50
N VAL A 99 3.32 -3.77 20.61
CA VAL A 99 4.64 -3.13 20.68
C VAL A 99 5.20 -2.92 19.28
N PHE A 100 5.58 -1.67 18.96
CA PHE A 100 6.28 -1.30 17.73
C PHE A 100 7.58 -0.56 18.07
N GLN A 101 8.66 -0.89 17.35
CA GLN A 101 9.98 -0.27 17.49
C GLN A 101 10.28 0.54 16.24
N PHE A 102 10.69 1.78 16.40
CA PHE A 102 11.09 2.66 15.31
C PHE A 102 12.59 2.87 15.33
N TRP A 103 13.19 2.86 14.14
CA TRP A 103 14.63 3.00 13.99
C TRP A 103 15.04 4.38 13.43
N ALA A 104 14.20 5.08 12.68
CA ALA A 104 14.50 6.44 12.22
C ALA A 104 14.52 7.43 13.38
N VAL A 105 13.71 7.18 14.39
CA VAL A 105 13.69 7.88 15.68
C VAL A 105 13.84 6.86 16.80
N ASN A 106 14.54 7.21 17.89
CA ASN A 106 14.71 6.29 19.01
C ASN A 106 13.45 6.21 19.87
N MET A 107 12.43 5.56 19.36
CA MET A 107 11.08 5.51 19.92
C MET A 107 10.53 4.08 19.96
N ILE A 108 9.73 3.80 20.99
CA ILE A 108 8.89 2.61 21.09
C ILE A 108 7.45 3.06 21.29
N TYR A 109 6.54 2.51 20.50
CA TYR A 109 5.11 2.62 20.76
C TYR A 109 4.61 1.33 21.40
N LEU A 110 3.70 1.47 22.37
CA LEU A 110 2.95 0.34 22.92
C LEU A 110 1.66 0.82 23.61
N GLU A 111 0.74 -0.08 23.80
CA GLU A 111 -0.40 0.14 24.68
C GLU A 111 -0.06 -0.40 26.07
N ALA A 112 -0.11 0.43 27.10
CA ALA A 112 0.30 0.09 28.45
C ALA A 112 -0.77 0.42 29.50
N THR A 113 -0.80 -0.39 30.56
CA THR A 113 -1.60 -0.05 31.75
C THR A 113 -0.94 1.10 32.53
N LYS A 114 -1.72 1.77 33.35
CA LYS A 114 -1.18 2.84 34.22
C LYS A 114 -0.11 2.36 35.19
N ASN A 115 -0.12 1.07 35.57
CA ASN A 115 0.89 0.52 36.47
C ASN A 115 2.25 0.45 35.76
N LEU A 116 2.29 -0.06 34.55
CA LEU A 116 3.52 -0.09 33.75
C LEU A 116 4.03 1.33 33.46
N ILE A 117 3.15 2.26 33.05
CA ILE A 117 3.53 3.65 32.80
C ILE A 117 4.23 4.27 34.00
N LYS A 118 3.69 4.06 35.23
CA LYS A 118 4.31 4.56 36.46
C LYS A 118 5.66 3.88 36.79
N LEU A 119 5.79 2.59 36.48
CA LEU A 119 7.07 1.89 36.64
C LEU A 119 8.17 2.48 35.74
N LEU A 120 7.79 2.85 34.52
CA LEU A 120 8.71 3.42 33.54
C LEU A 120 9.05 4.91 33.80
N GLU A 121 8.29 5.64 34.60
CA GLU A 121 8.40 7.06 34.85
C GLU A 121 9.83 7.54 35.20
N ASN A 122 10.59 6.75 35.93
CA ASN A 122 11.93 7.10 36.38
C ASN A 122 13.04 6.27 35.68
N ASN A 123 12.71 5.60 34.58
CA ASN A 123 13.68 4.81 33.83
C ASN A 123 14.77 5.70 33.23
N VAL A 124 16.01 5.30 33.43
CA VAL A 124 17.19 6.10 33.03
C VAL A 124 17.37 6.22 31.52
N LEU A 125 16.84 5.27 30.75
CA LEU A 125 16.93 5.25 29.28
C LEU A 125 15.91 6.19 28.64
N ILE A 126 14.80 6.48 29.34
CA ILE A 126 13.65 7.20 28.80
C ILE A 126 13.87 8.71 28.93
N LYS A 127 13.65 9.44 27.84
CA LYS A 127 13.59 10.90 27.77
C LYS A 127 12.19 11.41 28.08
N ASN A 128 11.17 10.82 27.42
CA ASN A 128 9.79 11.21 27.55
C ASN A 128 8.85 10.03 27.30
N ILE A 129 7.73 9.99 28.03
CA ILE A 129 6.59 9.12 27.75
C ILE A 129 5.39 10.03 27.54
N ASP A 130 4.72 9.88 26.40
CA ASP A 130 3.53 10.64 26.11
C ASP A 130 2.40 9.74 25.61
N ILE A 131 1.17 10.25 25.67
CA ILE A 131 0.04 9.56 25.06
C ILE A 131 0.04 9.80 23.54
N GLU A 132 -0.23 8.74 22.78
CA GLU A 132 -0.37 8.89 21.35
C GLU A 132 -1.83 9.13 20.97
N LEU A 133 -2.13 10.31 20.50
CA LEU A 133 -3.47 10.74 20.08
C LEU A 133 -3.43 11.45 18.73
N GLY A 134 -2.24 11.65 18.17
CA GLY A 134 -2.07 12.31 16.89
C GLY A 134 -2.58 11.45 15.74
N LYS A 135 -3.15 12.09 14.73
CA LYS A 135 -3.62 11.44 13.49
C LYS A 135 -3.17 12.24 12.28
N ILE A 136 -3.03 11.57 11.15
CA ILE A 136 -2.78 12.21 9.86
C ILE A 136 -4.11 12.68 9.29
N GLU A 137 -4.22 13.96 8.98
CA GLU A 137 -5.43 14.57 8.42
C GLU A 137 -5.16 15.10 7.01
N PRO A 138 -6.02 14.82 6.01
CA PRO A 138 -5.90 15.43 4.69
C PRO A 138 -6.13 16.94 4.76
N ILE A 139 -5.39 17.68 3.96
CA ILE A 139 -5.67 19.09 3.74
C ILE A 139 -6.77 19.16 2.68
N LYS A 140 -7.99 19.47 3.11
CA LYS A 140 -9.19 19.48 2.24
C LYS A 140 -9.00 20.42 1.06
N SER A 141 -9.01 19.86 -0.14
CA SER A 141 -9.06 20.62 -1.40
C SER A 141 -10.52 20.74 -1.87
N GLU A 142 -10.84 21.81 -2.59
CA GLU A 142 -12.17 22.03 -3.16
C GLU A 142 -12.14 21.74 -4.67
N SER A 143 -13.05 20.89 -5.15
CA SER A 143 -13.32 20.72 -6.59
C SER A 143 -14.13 21.89 -7.12
N VAL A 144 -13.73 22.44 -8.25
CA VAL A 144 -14.33 23.62 -8.86
C VAL A 144 -15.24 23.18 -10.01
N SER A 145 -16.55 23.11 -9.76
CA SER A 145 -17.57 22.53 -10.65
C SER A 145 -17.88 23.29 -11.95
N HIS A 146 -17.17 24.35 -12.30
CA HIS A 146 -17.54 25.22 -13.44
C HIS A 146 -16.38 25.61 -14.37
N PHE A 147 -15.26 24.91 -14.36
CA PHE A 147 -14.21 25.11 -15.35
C PHE A 147 -14.45 24.22 -16.57
N GLN A 148 -14.42 24.81 -17.78
CA GLN A 148 -14.32 24.00 -18.99
C GLN A 148 -12.96 23.34 -19.01
N ILE A 149 -12.91 22.02 -18.90
CA ILE A 149 -11.71 21.23 -19.05
C ILE A 149 -11.28 21.36 -20.50
N GLN A 150 -10.28 22.23 -20.79
CA GLN A 150 -9.64 22.27 -22.09
C GLN A 150 -8.61 21.15 -22.15
N GLY A 151 -8.94 20.07 -22.81
CA GLY A 151 -7.98 19.03 -23.17
C GLY A 151 -7.31 19.35 -24.50
N GLY A 152 -6.01 19.14 -24.61
CA GLY A 152 -5.24 19.10 -25.85
C GLY A 152 -4.22 20.21 -26.06
N ASN A 153 -3.01 19.80 -26.42
CA ASN A 153 -1.86 20.62 -26.90
C ASN A 153 -1.55 21.91 -26.11
N SER A 154 -1.73 21.92 -24.79
CA SER A 154 -1.48 23.08 -23.95
C SER A 154 -0.74 22.71 -22.67
N THR A 155 0.00 23.67 -22.15
CA THR A 155 0.62 23.60 -20.83
C THR A 155 -0.27 24.32 -19.83
N GLU A 156 -0.40 23.78 -18.62
CA GLU A 156 -1.19 24.39 -17.56
C GLU A 156 -0.62 25.75 -17.14
N PRO A 157 -1.47 26.75 -16.82
CA PRO A 157 -1.01 28.09 -16.41
C PRO A 157 -0.05 28.07 -15.22
N GLY A 158 -0.21 27.10 -14.31
CA GLY A 158 0.66 26.92 -13.15
C GLY A 158 2.10 26.61 -13.55
N ILE A 159 2.29 25.77 -14.55
CA ILE A 159 3.61 25.38 -15.07
C ILE A 159 4.31 26.59 -15.73
N GLU A 160 3.57 27.39 -16.49
CA GLU A 160 4.12 28.61 -17.09
C GLU A 160 4.52 29.62 -16.02
N ALA A 161 3.70 29.79 -14.96
CA ALA A 161 3.95 30.74 -13.89
C ALA A 161 5.22 30.45 -13.08
N ILE A 162 5.57 29.18 -12.89
CA ILE A 162 6.80 28.77 -12.17
C ILE A 162 8.04 28.73 -13.07
N ASN A 163 7.94 29.11 -14.35
CA ASN A 163 9.04 29.29 -15.32
C ASN A 163 9.95 28.05 -15.45
N VAL A 164 9.37 26.85 -15.56
CA VAL A 164 10.13 25.60 -15.77
C VAL A 164 10.29 25.22 -17.24
N ARG A 165 9.49 25.79 -18.14
CA ARG A 165 9.53 25.46 -19.56
C ARG A 165 10.92 25.65 -20.23
N PRO A 166 11.72 26.69 -19.89
CA PRO A 166 13.07 26.79 -20.40
C PRO A 166 13.98 25.60 -20.04
N LEU A 167 13.71 24.90 -18.92
CA LEU A 167 14.44 23.68 -18.57
C LEU A 167 14.09 22.54 -19.51
N TRP A 168 12.81 22.42 -19.94
CA TRP A 168 12.41 21.48 -20.98
C TRP A 168 13.09 21.75 -22.33
N ASP A 169 13.21 23.03 -22.69
CA ASP A 169 13.90 23.44 -23.90
C ASP A 169 15.42 23.10 -23.87
N MET A 170 16.00 23.00 -22.66
CA MET A 170 17.37 22.51 -22.45
C MET A 170 17.42 20.96 -22.43
N GLY A 171 16.26 20.26 -22.35
CA GLY A 171 16.16 18.81 -22.36
C GLY A 171 15.90 18.19 -20.98
N TYR A 172 15.79 18.96 -19.89
CA TYR A 172 15.48 18.45 -18.56
C TYR A 172 13.98 18.22 -18.39
N THR A 173 13.59 17.01 -18.01
CA THR A 173 12.19 16.56 -17.94
C THR A 173 11.87 15.78 -16.70
N GLY A 174 12.82 15.64 -15.75
CA GLY A 174 12.76 14.84 -14.53
C GLY A 174 13.25 13.40 -14.72
N LYS A 175 13.92 13.09 -15.83
CA LYS A 175 14.38 11.74 -16.16
C LYS A 175 15.38 11.21 -15.13
N GLY A 176 15.23 9.93 -14.75
CA GLY A 176 16.08 9.25 -13.77
C GLY A 176 15.87 9.72 -12.33
N THR A 177 14.88 10.59 -12.07
CA THR A 177 14.54 11.05 -10.71
C THR A 177 13.30 10.33 -10.17
N LEU A 178 13.20 10.22 -8.84
CA LEU A 178 12.13 9.50 -8.14
C LEU A 178 11.43 10.39 -7.12
N VAL A 179 10.10 10.48 -7.20
CA VAL A 179 9.26 11.13 -6.18
C VAL A 179 8.50 10.11 -5.35
N PHE A 180 8.43 10.32 -4.05
CA PHE A 180 7.46 9.69 -3.18
C PHE A 180 6.26 10.63 -2.97
N ASN A 181 5.10 10.26 -3.50
CA ASN A 181 3.86 11.00 -3.29
C ASN A 181 3.13 10.46 -2.06
N TYR A 182 3.39 11.05 -0.90
CA TYR A 182 2.77 10.71 0.36
C TYR A 182 1.36 11.32 0.42
N ASP A 183 0.34 10.56 0.06
CA ASP A 183 -1.01 11.08 -0.13
C ASP A 183 -2.10 10.00 0.10
N THR A 184 -3.22 10.10 -0.58
CA THR A 184 -4.42 9.24 -0.52
C THR A 184 -4.37 8.07 -1.50
N GLY A 185 -3.22 7.71 -2.02
CA GLY A 185 -3.07 6.77 -3.12
C GLY A 185 -3.03 7.46 -4.49
N VAL A 186 -2.56 6.71 -5.48
CA VAL A 186 -2.43 7.16 -6.88
C VAL A 186 -2.92 6.04 -7.79
N TRP A 187 -3.76 6.36 -8.77
CA TRP A 187 -4.18 5.41 -9.80
C TRP A 187 -3.00 5.05 -10.71
N PRO A 188 -2.44 3.83 -10.63
CA PRO A 188 -1.23 3.47 -11.37
C PRO A 188 -1.48 3.33 -12.88
N THR A 189 -2.74 3.19 -13.28
CA THR A 189 -3.17 3.02 -14.68
C THR A 189 -3.44 4.32 -15.40
N HIS A 190 -3.39 5.49 -14.71
CA HIS A 190 -3.71 6.77 -15.32
C HIS A 190 -2.74 7.11 -16.47
N PRO A 191 -3.24 7.39 -17.70
CA PRO A 191 -2.41 7.52 -18.90
C PRO A 191 -1.35 8.63 -18.81
N ALA A 192 -1.55 9.63 -17.96
CA ALA A 192 -0.60 10.71 -17.80
C ALA A 192 0.74 10.33 -17.14
N PHE A 193 0.81 9.20 -16.40
CA PHE A 193 2.03 8.81 -15.68
C PHE A 193 2.16 7.30 -15.41
N SER A 194 1.26 6.46 -15.94
CA SER A 194 1.25 5.01 -15.70
C SER A 194 2.55 4.33 -16.13
N ASN A 195 3.15 4.77 -17.23
CA ASN A 195 4.40 4.22 -17.77
C ASN A 195 5.63 4.53 -16.90
N ARG A 196 5.52 5.42 -15.91
CA ARG A 196 6.60 5.83 -15.00
C ARG A 196 6.34 5.43 -13.55
N PHE A 197 5.30 4.65 -13.31
CA PHE A 197 5.13 3.99 -12.03
C PHE A 197 6.31 3.06 -11.77
N PHE A 198 7.01 3.24 -10.64
CA PHE A 198 8.23 2.50 -10.34
C PHE A 198 7.98 1.00 -10.23
N GLY A 199 6.76 0.60 -9.86
CA GLY A 199 6.31 -0.78 -9.87
C GLY A 199 6.27 -1.46 -11.25
N ASN A 200 6.42 -0.72 -12.36
CA ASN A 200 6.65 -1.32 -13.67
C ASN A 200 8.06 -1.90 -13.83
N PHE A 201 8.96 -1.54 -12.93
CA PHE A 201 10.39 -1.83 -13.02
C PHE A 201 10.89 -2.63 -11.82
N TYR A 202 10.25 -2.49 -10.67
CA TYR A 202 10.67 -3.09 -9.38
C TYR A 202 9.52 -3.81 -8.67
N PRO A 203 9.83 -4.72 -7.71
CA PRO A 203 8.83 -5.36 -6.87
C PRO A 203 7.87 -4.36 -6.20
N MET A 204 6.63 -4.78 -5.99
CA MET A 204 5.57 -3.89 -5.54
C MET A 204 5.84 -3.31 -4.15
N GLU A 205 6.40 -4.11 -3.24
CA GLU A 205 6.77 -3.70 -1.88
C GLU A 205 7.82 -2.59 -1.81
N GLN A 206 8.59 -2.39 -2.90
CA GLN A 206 9.55 -1.29 -3.05
C GLN A 206 8.93 -0.03 -3.65
N CYS A 207 7.68 -0.10 -4.09
CA CYS A 207 7.03 0.94 -4.89
C CYS A 207 5.72 1.45 -4.30
N TRP A 208 5.15 0.69 -3.39
CA TRP A 208 3.88 0.98 -2.75
C TRP A 208 3.94 0.67 -1.25
N ASP A 209 3.77 1.69 -0.43
CA ASP A 209 3.65 1.58 1.02
C ASP A 209 2.17 1.68 1.41
N GLY A 210 1.46 0.55 1.29
CA GLY A 210 0.02 0.50 1.50
C GLY A 210 -0.37 0.44 2.96
N TYR A 211 -1.25 1.34 3.40
CA TYR A 211 -1.88 1.30 4.72
C TYR A 211 -3.28 0.69 4.66
N PHE A 212 -4.07 1.08 3.68
CA PHE A 212 -5.43 0.59 3.45
C PHE A 212 -5.49 -0.52 2.40
N SER A 213 -4.49 -0.61 1.53
CA SER A 213 -4.46 -1.58 0.44
C SER A 213 -3.04 -2.06 0.14
N ASP A 214 -2.88 -3.37 -0.08
CA ASP A 214 -1.62 -3.98 -0.49
C ASP A 214 -1.23 -3.67 -1.95
N SER A 215 -2.08 -2.98 -2.69
CA SER A 215 -1.83 -2.62 -4.09
C SER A 215 -2.17 -1.16 -4.37
N PRO A 216 -1.45 -0.51 -5.31
CA PRO A 216 -1.68 0.87 -5.66
C PRO A 216 -3.12 1.16 -6.07
N ASN A 217 -3.68 2.20 -5.49
CA ASN A 217 -5.04 2.66 -5.74
C ASN A 217 -5.12 4.19 -5.58
N GLY A 218 -6.16 4.77 -6.11
CA GLY A 218 -6.43 6.21 -6.03
C GLY A 218 -7.78 6.53 -5.42
N LEU A 219 -8.15 5.86 -4.33
CA LEU A 219 -9.48 5.85 -3.71
C LEU A 219 -10.17 7.22 -3.58
N ASN A 220 -9.41 8.28 -3.49
CA ASN A 220 -9.94 9.62 -3.18
C ASN A 220 -9.52 10.66 -4.22
N ASP A 221 -8.86 10.26 -5.31
CA ASP A 221 -8.38 11.13 -6.39
C ASP A 221 -7.45 12.28 -5.98
N HIS A 222 -7.20 12.51 -4.70
CA HIS A 222 -6.36 13.62 -4.27
C HIS A 222 -4.89 13.34 -4.60
N GLY A 223 -4.37 12.17 -4.25
CA GLY A 223 -3.00 11.78 -4.57
C GLY A 223 -2.77 11.58 -6.08
N THR A 224 -3.78 11.10 -6.82
CA THR A 224 -3.74 11.06 -8.29
C THR A 224 -3.61 12.46 -8.88
N HIS A 225 -4.32 13.43 -8.32
CA HIS A 225 -4.28 14.82 -8.76
C HIS A 225 -2.90 15.46 -8.47
N THR A 226 -2.36 15.27 -7.28
CA THR A 226 -1.03 15.80 -6.90
C THR A 226 0.08 15.17 -7.75
N MET A 227 0.01 13.83 -8.01
CA MET A 227 0.97 13.16 -8.89
C MET A 227 0.90 13.69 -10.32
N GLY A 228 -0.29 13.99 -10.83
CA GLY A 228 -0.47 14.63 -12.14
C GLY A 228 0.24 15.99 -12.26
N ILE A 229 0.20 16.82 -11.20
CA ILE A 229 0.91 18.13 -11.16
C ILE A 229 2.43 17.94 -11.14
N ILE A 230 2.92 16.89 -10.45
CA ILE A 230 4.35 16.59 -10.40
C ILE A 230 4.84 16.16 -11.79
N GLY A 231 4.21 15.12 -12.35
CA GLY A 231 4.79 14.41 -13.49
C GLY A 231 3.82 14.03 -14.61
N GLY A 232 2.64 14.67 -14.74
CA GLY A 232 1.65 14.26 -15.73
C GLY A 232 1.93 14.74 -17.16
N LEU A 233 1.89 13.78 -18.10
CA LEU A 233 1.90 14.02 -19.56
C LEU A 233 1.10 12.93 -20.26
N VAL A 234 0.04 13.31 -20.97
CA VAL A 234 -0.69 12.39 -21.86
C VAL A 234 -0.03 12.46 -23.23
N SER A 235 0.82 11.50 -23.53
CA SER A 235 1.66 11.51 -24.76
C SER A 235 0.85 11.50 -26.05
N GLU A 236 -0.30 10.82 -26.09
CA GLU A 236 -1.17 10.70 -27.27
C GLU A 236 -1.76 12.06 -27.70
N THR A 237 -2.00 12.94 -26.74
CA THR A 237 -2.58 14.28 -27.00
C THR A 237 -1.58 15.41 -26.78
N ASN A 238 -0.35 15.11 -26.33
CA ASN A 238 0.66 16.06 -25.89
C ASN A 238 0.12 17.07 -24.85
N ASP A 239 -0.70 16.56 -23.92
CA ASP A 239 -1.33 17.32 -22.85
C ASP A 239 -0.45 17.27 -21.61
N THR A 240 0.29 18.36 -21.34
CA THR A 240 1.25 18.43 -20.24
C THR A 240 0.64 19.11 -19.02
N ILE A 241 0.40 18.33 -17.97
CA ILE A 241 -0.20 18.77 -16.70
C ILE A 241 0.80 18.79 -15.55
N GLY A 242 1.99 18.23 -15.73
CA GLY A 242 3.04 18.11 -14.71
C GLY A 242 4.36 18.73 -15.15
N SER A 243 5.17 19.20 -14.18
CA SER A 243 6.44 19.87 -14.44
C SER A 243 7.55 18.91 -14.85
N SER A 244 7.62 17.73 -14.22
CA SER A 244 8.66 16.70 -14.40
C SER A 244 8.08 15.43 -15.01
N PHE A 245 7.63 15.54 -16.25
CA PHE A 245 6.82 14.52 -16.91
C PHE A 245 7.56 13.22 -17.29
N ASN A 246 8.86 13.11 -17.01
CA ASN A 246 9.64 11.87 -17.13
C ASN A 246 10.19 11.35 -15.79
N CYS A 247 9.76 11.92 -14.64
CA CYS A 247 10.12 11.38 -13.34
C CYS A 247 9.43 10.04 -13.06
N TYR A 248 10.10 9.18 -12.30
CA TYR A 248 9.49 8.00 -11.69
C TYR A 248 8.74 8.38 -10.41
N TRP A 249 7.80 7.53 -10.01
CA TRP A 249 7.04 7.76 -8.81
C TRP A 249 6.75 6.48 -8.04
N ILE A 250 6.77 6.62 -6.71
CA ILE A 250 6.26 5.69 -5.71
C ILE A 250 5.23 6.42 -4.87
N ALA A 251 4.35 5.70 -4.21
CA ALA A 251 3.27 6.32 -3.44
C ALA A 251 2.82 5.45 -2.27
N ASN A 252 1.94 6.03 -1.44
CA ASN A 252 1.22 5.34 -0.39
C ASN A 252 -0.26 5.78 -0.38
N ASP A 253 -1.08 5.16 0.50
CA ASP A 253 -2.46 5.53 0.75
C ASP A 253 -2.76 5.87 2.22
N PHE A 254 -1.77 6.39 2.95
CA PHE A 254 -1.87 6.74 4.36
C PHE A 254 -2.86 7.88 4.68
N VAL A 255 -3.20 8.71 3.73
CA VAL A 255 -4.10 9.85 3.94
C VAL A 255 -5.51 9.49 3.53
N THR A 256 -6.47 9.53 4.45
CA THR A 256 -7.89 9.27 4.17
C THR A 256 -8.74 10.51 4.36
N SER A 257 -9.89 10.56 3.69
CA SER A 257 -10.86 11.65 3.81
C SER A 257 -11.82 11.51 5.00
N THR A 258 -11.86 10.36 5.65
CA THR A 258 -12.78 10.07 6.76
C THR A 258 -12.06 10.18 8.10
N VAL A 259 -12.56 11.06 8.98
CA VAL A 259 -11.94 11.33 10.31
C VAL A 259 -11.92 10.08 11.22
N GLU A 260 -12.83 9.15 11.00
CA GLU A 260 -12.95 7.93 11.81
C GLU A 260 -11.84 6.92 11.52
N GLU A 261 -11.28 6.96 10.32
CA GLU A 261 -10.27 6.02 9.81
C GLU A 261 -8.88 6.67 9.66
N LEU A 262 -8.67 7.86 10.22
CA LEU A 262 -7.36 8.53 10.15
C LEU A 262 -6.26 7.68 10.81
N PRO A 263 -5.14 7.40 10.10
CA PRO A 263 -4.02 6.69 10.67
C PRO A 263 -3.43 7.42 11.89
N PRO A 264 -2.96 6.69 12.89
CA PRO A 264 -2.18 7.29 13.97
C PRO A 264 -0.85 7.86 13.44
N VAL A 265 -0.36 8.92 14.08
CA VAL A 265 0.90 9.56 13.66
C VAL A 265 2.09 8.61 13.76
N VAL A 266 2.05 7.63 14.65
CA VAL A 266 3.11 6.62 14.76
C VAL A 266 3.27 5.80 13.47
N ASP A 267 2.18 5.53 12.74
CA ASP A 267 2.24 4.83 11.46
C ASP A 267 2.91 5.69 10.37
N MET A 268 2.84 7.03 10.48
CA MET A 268 3.62 7.92 9.63
C MET A 268 5.13 7.67 9.73
N VAL A 269 5.62 7.35 10.92
CA VAL A 269 7.05 7.08 11.13
C VAL A 269 7.49 5.88 10.31
N THR A 270 6.66 4.81 10.25
CA THR A 270 6.97 3.62 9.45
C THR A 270 7.07 3.94 7.97
N SER A 271 6.18 4.80 7.45
CA SER A 271 6.18 5.21 6.05
C SER A 271 7.43 6.03 5.68
N PHE A 272 7.90 6.90 6.57
CA PHE A 272 9.18 7.60 6.36
C PHE A 272 10.38 6.66 6.54
N GLU A 273 10.31 5.65 7.42
CA GLU A 273 11.31 4.59 7.53
C GLU A 273 11.39 3.78 6.24
N TRP A 274 10.23 3.43 5.67
CA TRP A 274 10.14 2.78 4.36
C TRP A 274 10.77 3.65 3.27
N ALA A 275 10.46 4.94 3.19
CA ALA A 275 11.04 5.85 2.20
C ALA A 275 12.59 5.97 2.27
N LEU A 276 13.19 5.70 3.44
CA LEU A 276 14.65 5.67 3.60
C LEU A 276 15.30 4.38 3.12
N ASN A 277 14.53 3.29 2.95
CA ASN A 277 15.03 1.97 2.55
C ASN A 277 13.87 1.08 2.05
N PRO A 278 13.28 1.38 0.89
CA PRO A 278 12.06 0.73 0.43
C PRO A 278 12.21 -0.77 0.15
N ASP A 279 13.39 -1.22 -0.35
CA ASP A 279 13.67 -2.64 -0.62
C ASP A 279 14.14 -3.42 0.62
N GLY A 280 14.35 -2.75 1.75
CA GLY A 280 14.87 -3.36 2.98
C GLY A 280 16.37 -3.69 2.94
N ASP A 281 17.07 -3.49 1.83
CA ASP A 281 18.51 -3.78 1.65
C ASP A 281 19.34 -2.50 1.76
N LEU A 282 20.06 -2.36 2.87
CA LEU A 282 20.95 -1.20 3.13
C LEU A 282 22.17 -1.13 2.18
N SER A 283 22.40 -2.13 1.34
CA SER A 283 23.47 -2.10 0.34
C SER A 283 23.05 -1.37 -0.95
N THR A 284 21.77 -1.19 -1.18
CA THR A 284 21.18 -0.49 -2.32
C THR A 284 20.81 0.97 -1.98
N SER A 285 20.35 1.73 -2.93
CA SER A 285 19.85 3.10 -2.72
C SER A 285 19.16 3.66 -3.98
N PHE A 286 18.83 2.81 -4.93
CA PHE A 286 18.22 3.22 -6.19
C PHE A 286 16.73 3.57 -6.03
N ASP A 287 16.09 3.02 -5.03
CA ASP A 287 14.68 3.11 -4.68
C ASP A 287 14.37 4.25 -3.68
N VAL A 288 15.42 4.86 -3.12
CA VAL A 288 15.26 6.01 -2.21
C VAL A 288 14.79 7.24 -3.02
N PRO A 289 13.66 7.87 -2.65
CA PRO A 289 13.15 9.03 -3.38
C PRO A 289 14.07 10.24 -3.28
N ASP A 290 14.12 11.03 -4.34
CA ASP A 290 14.83 12.32 -4.34
C ASP A 290 14.04 13.40 -3.57
N VAL A 291 12.71 13.30 -3.61
CA VAL A 291 11.80 14.23 -2.94
C VAL A 291 10.54 13.52 -2.44
N ILE A 292 10.01 13.96 -1.30
CA ILE A 292 8.72 13.55 -0.77
C ILE A 292 7.75 14.73 -0.88
N ASN A 293 6.62 14.51 -1.55
CA ASN A 293 5.53 15.47 -1.63
C ASN A 293 4.49 15.14 -0.56
N ASN A 294 4.23 16.08 0.36
CA ASN A 294 3.34 15.90 1.49
C ASN A 294 2.17 16.90 1.42
N SER A 295 0.98 16.41 1.09
CA SER A 295 -0.23 17.23 1.02
C SER A 295 -1.21 16.91 2.16
N TRP A 296 -0.69 16.74 3.36
CA TRP A 296 -1.40 16.40 4.59
C TRP A 296 -0.84 17.17 5.79
N ARG A 297 -1.52 17.07 6.95
CA ARG A 297 -1.08 17.68 8.20
C ARG A 297 -1.34 16.76 9.39
N TRP A 298 -0.70 17.05 10.50
CA TRP A 298 -0.96 16.37 11.75
C TRP A 298 -2.17 16.99 12.45
N TYR A 299 -3.18 16.18 12.71
CA TYR A 299 -4.29 16.51 13.59
C TYR A 299 -3.97 16.04 15.00
N ASN A 300 -3.93 16.98 15.95
CA ASN A 300 -3.77 16.67 17.37
C ASN A 300 -5.00 17.17 18.13
N PRO A 301 -5.81 16.28 18.73
CA PRO A 301 -7.03 16.68 19.45
C PRO A 301 -6.76 17.51 20.71
N ILE A 302 -5.51 17.54 21.18
CA ILE A 302 -5.10 18.29 22.38
C ILE A 302 -4.57 19.70 22.06
N ASP A 303 -4.53 20.07 20.79
CA ASP A 303 -4.02 21.36 20.28
C ASP A 303 -2.64 21.76 20.88
N THR A 304 -1.76 20.78 21.04
CA THR A 304 -0.39 21.03 21.47
C THR A 304 0.47 21.53 20.31
N VAL A 305 1.30 22.54 20.57
CA VAL A 305 2.26 23.02 19.59
C VAL A 305 3.44 22.04 19.53
N GLN A 306 3.60 21.39 18.36
CA GLN A 306 4.62 20.36 18.14
C GLN A 306 5.88 21.01 17.56
N CYS A 307 6.71 21.59 18.41
CA CYS A 307 7.99 22.21 18.02
C CYS A 307 9.20 21.39 18.45
N GLU A 308 8.98 20.32 19.18
CA GLU A 308 10.01 19.40 19.69
C GLU A 308 9.49 17.96 19.63
N GLY A 309 10.39 17.00 19.74
CA GLY A 309 10.04 15.59 19.84
C GLY A 309 10.39 14.78 18.60
N TYR A 310 9.80 13.59 18.49
CA TYR A 310 10.18 12.61 17.48
C TYR A 310 9.87 13.05 16.03
N ILE A 311 8.82 13.85 15.81
CA ILE A 311 8.50 14.39 14.48
C ILE A 311 9.61 15.28 13.96
N VAL A 312 10.13 16.19 14.82
CA VAL A 312 11.26 17.05 14.46
C VAL A 312 12.49 16.23 14.14
N ASP A 313 12.77 15.22 14.97
CA ASP A 313 13.90 14.32 14.77
C ASP A 313 13.78 13.54 13.44
N LEU A 314 12.57 13.09 13.10
CA LEU A 314 12.28 12.41 11.85
C LEU A 314 12.51 13.32 10.62
N MET A 315 11.95 14.54 10.63
CA MET A 315 12.13 15.50 9.54
C MET A 315 13.62 15.81 9.31
N ASN A 316 14.37 15.97 10.38
CA ASN A 316 15.82 16.22 10.30
C ASN A 316 16.60 14.97 9.80
N VAL A 317 16.11 13.76 10.04
CA VAL A 317 16.68 12.51 9.48
C VAL A 317 16.45 12.45 7.97
N ILE A 318 15.24 12.76 7.49
CA ILE A 318 14.92 12.80 6.05
C ILE A 318 15.78 13.83 5.32
N GLU A 319 15.91 15.04 5.87
CA GLU A 319 16.79 16.07 5.31
C GLU A 319 18.26 15.60 5.28
N ALA A 320 18.76 15.02 6.39
CA ALA A 320 20.13 14.53 6.45
C ALA A 320 20.41 13.39 5.46
N ALA A 321 19.39 12.61 5.10
CA ALA A 321 19.43 11.61 4.04
C ALA A 321 19.61 12.22 2.65
N GLY A 322 19.43 13.53 2.52
CA GLY A 322 19.56 14.26 1.25
C GLY A 322 18.27 14.34 0.44
N ILE A 323 17.14 13.93 1.04
CA ILE A 323 15.82 13.93 0.41
C ILE A 323 15.18 15.31 0.59
N GLY A 324 14.58 15.85 -0.47
CA GLY A 324 13.74 17.04 -0.39
C GLY A 324 12.41 16.71 0.30
N ASN A 325 11.98 17.52 1.29
CA ASN A 325 10.77 17.24 2.07
C ASN A 325 9.81 18.43 2.00
N ILE A 326 8.84 18.33 1.06
CA ILE A 326 7.98 19.45 0.67
C ILE A 326 6.57 19.25 1.23
N PHE A 327 6.05 20.29 1.90
CA PHE A 327 4.74 20.28 2.53
C PHE A 327 3.83 21.39 2.02
N SER A 328 2.56 21.11 1.88
CA SER A 328 1.53 22.12 1.65
C SER A 328 1.22 22.88 2.94
N ALA A 329 1.07 24.22 2.89
CA ALA A 329 0.91 25.08 4.07
C ALA A 329 -0.40 24.87 4.85
N GLY A 330 -1.41 24.30 4.23
CA GLY A 330 -2.76 24.14 4.77
C GLY A 330 -3.76 25.14 4.17
N ASN A 331 -5.06 24.88 4.40
CA ASN A 331 -6.16 25.63 3.81
C ASN A 331 -7.03 26.34 4.86
N ASP A 332 -6.41 26.76 5.96
CA ASP A 332 -7.10 27.44 7.07
C ASP A 332 -7.02 28.97 6.98
N GLY A 333 -6.54 29.52 5.86
CA GLY A 333 -6.44 30.96 5.63
C GLY A 333 -7.78 31.69 5.64
N PRO A 334 -7.79 33.02 5.67
CA PRO A 334 -6.65 33.94 5.70
C PRO A 334 -6.13 34.26 7.11
N ASN A 335 -6.49 33.52 8.12
CA ASN A 335 -6.08 33.79 9.51
C ASN A 335 -4.57 33.56 9.68
N ASN A 336 -3.92 34.43 10.43
CA ASN A 336 -2.50 34.34 10.74
C ASN A 336 -2.22 33.23 11.76
N ALA A 337 -0.98 32.73 11.77
CA ALA A 337 -0.49 31.69 12.67
C ALA A 337 -1.27 30.37 12.59
N GLY A 338 -1.81 30.06 11.40
CA GLY A 338 -2.60 28.85 11.14
C GLY A 338 -1.78 27.61 10.78
N VAL A 339 -0.48 27.75 10.50
CA VAL A 339 0.37 26.63 10.06
C VAL A 339 0.44 25.55 11.15
N LYS A 340 0.16 24.30 10.77
CA LYS A 340 0.12 23.12 11.66
C LYS A 340 1.44 22.34 11.57
N ALA A 341 1.59 21.31 12.41
CA ALA A 341 2.70 20.38 12.28
C ALA A 341 2.40 19.36 11.15
N PRO A 342 3.42 18.82 10.43
CA PRO A 342 4.86 19.13 10.61
C PRO A 342 5.31 20.46 10.00
N GLN A 343 4.50 21.11 9.15
CA GLN A 343 4.88 22.29 8.35
C GLN A 343 5.49 23.44 9.17
N ARG A 344 5.05 23.65 10.40
CA ARG A 344 5.55 24.73 11.28
C ARG A 344 6.88 24.46 11.95
N ILE A 345 7.49 23.28 11.74
CA ILE A 345 8.78 22.93 12.32
C ILE A 345 9.88 23.74 11.61
N ASN A 346 10.66 24.45 12.40
CA ASN A 346 11.63 25.42 11.93
C ASN A 346 13.07 25.14 12.41
N SER A 347 13.52 23.89 12.34
CA SER A 347 14.91 23.55 12.68
C SER A 347 15.92 24.24 11.75
N ASN A 348 15.54 24.37 10.47
CA ASN A 348 16.20 25.19 9.45
C ASN A 348 15.19 25.53 8.34
N LEU A 349 15.62 26.14 7.24
CA LEU A 349 14.76 26.60 6.13
C LEU A 349 14.18 25.49 5.25
N VAL A 350 14.63 24.25 5.36
CA VAL A 350 14.34 23.19 4.37
C VAL A 350 13.89 21.84 4.96
N ASN A 351 13.97 21.63 6.26
CA ASN A 351 13.60 20.36 6.89
C ASN A 351 12.11 20.02 6.74
N THR A 352 11.25 21.03 6.64
CA THR A 352 9.83 20.94 6.30
C THR A 352 9.46 22.09 5.36
N PHE A 353 9.87 22.00 4.10
CA PHE A 353 9.70 23.09 3.12
C PHE A 353 8.23 23.33 2.80
N CYS A 354 7.67 24.39 3.34
CA CYS A 354 6.23 24.70 3.35
C CYS A 354 5.86 25.60 2.17
N VAL A 355 4.78 25.27 1.45
CA VAL A 355 4.37 25.91 0.21
C VAL A 355 2.97 26.53 0.31
N GLY A 356 2.88 27.84 0.13
CA GLY A 356 1.63 28.60 0.02
C GLY A 356 1.00 28.49 -1.38
N SER A 357 -0.30 28.83 -1.48
CA SER A 357 -1.08 28.75 -2.71
C SER A 357 -1.36 30.12 -3.32
N ILE A 358 -1.05 30.30 -4.60
CA ILE A 358 -1.42 31.46 -5.41
C ILE A 358 -2.36 31.06 -6.56
N ASN A 359 -3.02 32.07 -7.13
CA ASN A 359 -3.83 31.93 -8.35
C ASN A 359 -3.01 32.28 -9.60
N ALA A 360 -2.54 31.28 -10.33
CA ALA A 360 -1.84 31.48 -11.59
C ALA A 360 -2.76 31.62 -12.81
N ASN A 361 -4.08 31.57 -12.65
CA ASN A 361 -5.06 31.83 -13.71
C ASN A 361 -5.31 33.33 -13.91
N SER A 362 -4.63 34.19 -13.16
CA SER A 362 -4.62 35.65 -13.31
C SER A 362 -3.21 36.20 -13.29
N GLU A 363 -2.98 37.29 -14.02
CA GLU A 363 -1.67 37.94 -14.12
C GLU A 363 -1.14 38.50 -12.78
N ASP A 364 -2.06 38.80 -11.84
CA ASP A 364 -1.72 39.37 -10.53
C ASP A 364 -1.11 38.38 -9.54
N LEU A 365 -1.14 37.09 -9.83
CA LEU A 365 -0.60 35.99 -8.99
C LEU A 365 -1.00 36.11 -7.50
N MET A 366 -2.26 36.46 -7.26
CA MET A 366 -2.78 36.71 -5.90
C MET A 366 -2.72 35.47 -5.04
N ILE A 367 -2.36 35.66 -3.75
CA ILE A 367 -2.47 34.60 -2.75
C ILE A 367 -3.90 34.06 -2.68
N SER A 368 -4.07 32.75 -2.67
CA SER A 368 -5.37 32.11 -2.49
C SER A 368 -5.91 32.43 -1.10
N THR A 369 -7.20 32.76 -1.01
CA THR A 369 -7.80 33.19 0.26
C THR A 369 -7.74 32.13 1.36
N PHE A 370 -7.75 30.85 0.95
CA PHE A 370 -7.65 29.70 1.83
C PHE A 370 -6.21 29.40 2.27
N SER A 371 -5.16 29.89 1.56
CA SER A 371 -3.78 29.60 1.89
C SER A 371 -3.46 30.00 3.33
N THR A 372 -2.98 29.03 4.12
CA THR A 372 -2.55 29.27 5.51
C THR A 372 -1.33 30.17 5.52
N ARG A 373 -1.25 31.03 6.54
CA ARG A 373 -0.24 32.07 6.68
C ARG A 373 0.53 31.93 7.98
N GLY A 374 1.77 32.43 7.97
CA GLY A 374 2.59 32.56 9.16
C GLY A 374 2.10 33.67 10.13
N PRO A 375 2.88 33.98 11.17
CA PRO A 375 4.15 33.35 11.51
C PRO A 375 4.00 31.95 12.11
N THR A 376 5.09 31.19 12.20
CA THR A 376 5.09 29.95 12.98
C THR A 376 4.81 30.20 14.45
N GLN A 377 4.22 29.21 15.13
CA GLN A 377 4.06 29.23 16.58
C GLN A 377 5.25 28.61 17.33
N CYS A 378 6.20 28.02 16.58
CA CYS A 378 7.40 27.45 17.16
C CYS A 378 8.40 28.53 17.53
N PRO A 379 9.01 28.45 18.73
CA PRO A 379 10.06 29.37 19.12
C PRO A 379 11.25 29.31 18.14
N SER A 380 11.80 30.48 17.80
CA SER A 380 13.01 30.57 16.96
C SER A 380 13.90 31.69 17.45
N GLU A 381 15.08 31.80 16.85
CA GLU A 381 16.00 32.94 17.08
C GLU A 381 15.60 34.20 16.29
N GLY A 382 14.45 34.16 15.58
CA GLY A 382 13.95 35.21 14.73
C GLY A 382 14.37 35.04 13.24
N GLY A 383 14.02 36.06 12.44
CA GLY A 383 14.32 36.05 11.00
C GLY A 383 13.46 35.09 10.20
N SER A 384 14.02 34.56 9.10
CA SER A 384 13.28 33.71 8.15
C SER A 384 12.67 32.43 8.78
N LEU A 385 13.22 31.94 9.90
CA LEU A 385 12.67 30.80 10.62
C LEU A 385 11.33 31.07 11.34
N GLU A 386 10.89 32.32 11.42
CA GLU A 386 9.56 32.67 11.94
C GLU A 386 8.54 32.88 10.82
N ILE A 387 8.98 33.05 9.62
CA ILE A 387 8.14 33.38 8.45
C ILE A 387 7.67 32.11 7.77
N TYR A 388 6.40 32.04 7.44
CA TYR A 388 5.76 30.92 6.71
C TYR A 388 4.66 31.42 5.76
N PRO A 389 4.48 30.78 4.59
CA PRO A 389 5.27 29.66 4.03
C PRO A 389 6.68 30.08 3.63
N GLU A 390 7.56 29.16 3.27
CA GLU A 390 8.89 29.44 2.68
C GLU A 390 8.75 30.06 1.29
N VAL A 391 7.88 29.48 0.46
CA VAL A 391 7.59 29.96 -0.89
C VAL A 391 6.12 29.78 -1.22
N SER A 392 5.71 30.33 -2.35
CA SER A 392 4.37 30.12 -2.93
C SER A 392 4.46 29.50 -4.31
N ALA A 393 3.41 28.73 -4.68
CA ALA A 393 3.27 28.12 -5.98
C ALA A 393 1.78 28.05 -6.39
N PRO A 394 1.46 27.77 -7.66
CA PRO A 394 0.09 27.69 -8.14
C PRO A 394 -0.73 26.59 -7.43
N GLY A 395 -1.84 26.98 -6.81
CA GLY A 395 -2.68 26.04 -6.09
C GLY A 395 -4.17 26.34 -6.17
N GLN A 396 -4.56 27.39 -6.94
CA GLN A 396 -5.98 27.73 -7.11
C GLN A 396 -6.45 27.36 -8.52
N ALA A 397 -7.54 26.57 -8.58
CA ALA A 397 -8.16 26.09 -9.81
C ALA A 397 -7.13 25.43 -10.77
N VAL A 398 -6.39 24.46 -10.24
CA VAL A 398 -5.38 23.68 -10.96
C VAL A 398 -6.05 22.45 -11.56
N ARG A 399 -5.93 22.27 -12.88
CA ARG A 399 -6.34 21.08 -13.60
C ARG A 399 -5.28 20.01 -13.49
N SER A 400 -5.67 18.77 -13.17
CA SER A 400 -4.77 17.63 -13.14
C SER A 400 -5.53 16.32 -13.26
N ALA A 401 -4.81 15.19 -13.18
CA ALA A 401 -5.33 13.84 -13.28
C ALA A 401 -6.39 13.54 -12.20
N SER A 402 -7.38 12.72 -12.53
CA SER A 402 -8.44 12.29 -11.61
C SER A 402 -9.04 10.96 -12.06
N GLY A 403 -9.27 10.04 -11.11
CA GLY A 403 -9.73 8.69 -11.44
C GLY A 403 -8.69 7.91 -12.25
N GLU A 404 -9.14 6.86 -12.91
CA GLU A 404 -8.27 6.00 -13.69
C GLU A 404 -7.75 6.65 -14.99
N ASN A 405 -8.49 7.61 -15.56
CA ASN A 405 -8.17 8.18 -16.87
C ASN A 405 -8.74 9.59 -17.11
N GLY A 406 -9.31 10.22 -16.08
CA GLY A 406 -9.97 11.52 -16.18
C GLY A 406 -9.13 12.68 -15.68
N PHE A 407 -9.74 13.87 -15.67
CA PHE A 407 -9.15 15.10 -15.15
C PHE A 407 -10.17 15.85 -14.31
N ASP A 408 -9.69 16.55 -13.28
CA ASP A 408 -10.49 17.43 -12.44
C ASP A 408 -9.75 18.73 -12.14
N VAL A 409 -10.48 19.75 -11.70
CA VAL A 409 -9.91 21.04 -11.29
C VAL A 409 -10.08 21.19 -9.79
N LYS A 410 -8.97 21.27 -9.06
CA LYS A 410 -8.97 21.40 -7.60
C LYS A 410 -8.26 22.66 -7.14
N SER A 411 -8.62 23.11 -5.93
CA SER A 411 -7.99 24.25 -5.27
C SER A 411 -7.53 23.86 -3.88
N GLY A 412 -6.29 24.18 -3.54
CA GLY A 412 -5.67 23.89 -2.25
C GLY A 412 -4.16 24.12 -2.29
N THR A 413 -3.55 24.34 -1.13
CA THR A 413 -2.08 24.32 -1.01
C THR A 413 -1.52 22.93 -1.36
N SER A 414 -2.35 21.89 -1.31
CA SER A 414 -2.07 20.55 -1.81
C SER A 414 -1.77 20.50 -3.31
N MET A 415 -2.23 21.48 -4.10
CA MET A 415 -1.92 21.64 -5.53
C MET A 415 -0.70 22.53 -5.74
N ALA A 416 -0.32 23.34 -4.74
CA ALA A 416 0.87 24.19 -4.80
C ALA A 416 2.17 23.40 -4.52
N ALA A 417 2.19 22.57 -3.47
CA ALA A 417 3.36 21.76 -3.10
C ALA A 417 3.88 20.88 -4.26
N PRO A 418 3.05 20.16 -5.02
CA PRO A 418 3.52 19.34 -6.13
C PRO A 418 4.15 20.13 -7.29
N HIS A 419 3.83 21.41 -7.49
CA HIS A 419 4.55 22.26 -8.43
C HIS A 419 6.01 22.46 -8.01
N VAL A 420 6.26 22.63 -6.70
CA VAL A 420 7.61 22.72 -6.13
C VAL A 420 8.33 21.39 -6.25
N SER A 421 7.64 20.27 -5.97
CA SER A 421 8.19 18.92 -6.11
C SER A 421 8.60 18.63 -7.56
N GLY A 422 7.78 19.00 -8.54
CA GLY A 422 8.12 18.86 -9.95
C GLY A 422 9.30 19.75 -10.35
N CYS A 423 9.34 21.02 -9.93
CA CYS A 423 10.49 21.90 -10.15
C CYS A 423 11.78 21.33 -9.53
N PHE A 424 11.70 20.80 -8.31
CA PHE A 424 12.81 20.12 -7.64
C PHE A 424 13.39 18.99 -8.48
N LEU A 425 12.54 18.12 -9.05
CA LEU A 425 12.99 16.98 -9.86
C LEU A 425 13.69 17.37 -11.15
N LEU A 426 13.28 18.48 -11.80
CA LEU A 426 14.00 19.04 -12.96
C LEU A 426 15.41 19.48 -12.57
N LEU A 427 15.55 20.15 -11.42
CA LEU A 427 16.85 20.55 -10.89
C LEU A 427 17.69 19.36 -10.46
N LYS A 428 17.04 18.31 -9.92
CA LYS A 428 17.72 17.09 -9.51
C LYS A 428 18.26 16.30 -10.70
N GLU A 429 17.55 16.26 -11.84
CA GLU A 429 18.07 15.70 -13.09
C GLU A 429 19.33 16.45 -13.54
N ALA A 430 19.32 17.78 -13.49
CA ALA A 430 20.47 18.59 -13.88
C ALA A 430 21.65 18.48 -12.88
N PHE A 431 21.36 18.31 -11.60
CA PHE A 431 22.35 18.29 -10.52
C PHE A 431 22.14 17.08 -9.58
N PRO A 432 22.28 15.83 -10.05
CA PRO A 432 21.94 14.63 -9.29
C PRO A 432 22.81 14.41 -8.04
N PHE A 433 23.95 15.07 -7.96
CA PHE A 433 24.88 15.03 -6.84
C PHE A 433 24.54 16.01 -5.71
N LEU A 434 23.56 16.92 -5.90
CA LEU A 434 23.10 17.84 -4.88
C LEU A 434 22.04 17.20 -3.98
N SER A 435 22.09 17.57 -2.69
CA SER A 435 21.09 17.17 -1.69
C SER A 435 19.80 17.98 -1.81
N GLY A 436 18.74 17.47 -1.15
CA GLY A 436 17.49 18.20 -1.01
C GLY A 436 17.67 19.59 -0.40
N GLU A 437 18.54 19.73 0.60
CA GLU A 437 18.90 21.01 1.21
C GLU A 437 19.42 22.01 0.17
N GLU A 438 20.35 21.61 -0.69
CA GLU A 438 20.98 22.50 -1.68
C GLU A 438 19.98 22.93 -2.76
N ILE A 439 19.14 21.98 -3.25
CA ILE A 439 18.13 22.27 -4.27
C ILE A 439 17.01 23.16 -3.71
N LEU A 440 16.43 22.82 -2.54
CA LEU A 440 15.37 23.64 -1.91
C LEU A 440 15.86 25.04 -1.56
N THR A 441 17.10 25.17 -1.09
CA THR A 441 17.74 26.46 -0.82
C THR A 441 17.84 27.32 -2.08
N SER A 442 18.15 26.70 -3.24
CA SER A 442 18.17 27.43 -4.52
C SER A 442 16.77 27.92 -4.93
N ILE A 443 15.74 27.09 -4.76
CA ILE A 443 14.35 27.45 -5.04
C ILE A 443 13.90 28.60 -4.13
N TYR A 444 14.25 28.56 -2.85
CA TYR A 444 13.92 29.59 -1.87
C TYR A 444 14.54 30.93 -2.22
N TYR A 445 15.86 31.00 -2.44
CA TYR A 445 16.56 32.28 -2.71
C TYR A 445 16.28 32.90 -4.07
N THR A 446 15.76 32.13 -5.01
CA THR A 446 15.49 32.60 -6.38
C THR A 446 14.01 32.78 -6.69
N ALA A 447 13.15 32.62 -5.69
CA ALA A 447 11.74 32.94 -5.81
C ALA A 447 11.54 34.42 -6.19
N VAL A 448 10.49 34.67 -6.97
CA VAL A 448 10.14 36.02 -7.42
C VAL A 448 9.24 36.63 -6.34
N ASP A 449 9.71 37.68 -5.73
CA ASP A 449 9.02 38.39 -4.65
C ASP A 449 7.60 38.81 -5.02
N LEU A 450 6.64 38.54 -4.12
CA LEU A 450 5.23 38.87 -4.25
C LEU A 450 4.73 39.46 -2.93
N GLY A 451 3.84 40.45 -3.00
CA GLY A 451 3.25 41.08 -1.84
C GLY A 451 4.06 42.23 -1.26
N GLU A 452 4.38 42.19 0.03
CA GLU A 452 5.30 43.16 0.65
C GLU A 452 6.74 42.85 0.24
N ALA A 453 7.55 43.86 0.05
CA ALA A 453 8.91 43.69 -0.44
C ALA A 453 9.77 42.85 0.51
N GLY A 454 10.29 41.75 0.04
CA GLY A 454 11.07 40.77 0.78
C GLY A 454 10.20 39.65 1.33
N GLU A 455 10.79 38.80 2.17
CA GLU A 455 10.10 37.66 2.73
C GLU A 455 8.96 38.07 3.68
N ASP A 456 7.76 37.51 3.48
CA ASP A 456 6.58 37.83 4.30
C ASP A 456 5.76 36.57 4.70
N ASN A 457 4.86 36.72 5.68
CA ASN A 457 4.03 35.63 6.20
C ASN A 457 2.84 35.25 5.31
N ILE A 458 2.77 35.76 4.09
CA ILE A 458 1.66 35.50 3.14
C ILE A 458 2.17 34.71 1.94
N TYR A 459 3.26 35.17 1.32
CA TYR A 459 3.85 34.61 0.11
C TYR A 459 5.19 33.89 0.36
N GLY A 460 5.78 34.03 1.58
CA GLY A 460 7.17 33.63 1.84
C GLY A 460 8.14 34.48 1.04
N MET A 461 9.09 33.85 0.36
CA MET A 461 9.99 34.51 -0.60
C MET A 461 9.31 34.86 -1.92
N GLY A 462 8.03 34.49 -2.12
CA GLY A 462 7.29 34.70 -3.35
C GLY A 462 7.08 33.45 -4.19
N ILE A 463 6.76 33.60 -5.49
CA ILE A 463 6.55 32.47 -6.39
C ILE A 463 7.88 31.85 -6.82
N ILE A 464 7.95 30.51 -6.79
CA ILE A 464 9.14 29.78 -7.29
C ILE A 464 9.42 30.08 -8.76
N ASN A 465 10.71 30.03 -9.17
CA ASN A 465 11.15 30.21 -10.54
C ASN A 465 12.20 29.16 -10.91
N GLY A 466 11.81 28.15 -11.68
CA GLY A 466 12.67 27.02 -12.02
C GLY A 466 13.93 27.42 -12.79
N LEU A 467 13.81 28.30 -13.78
CA LEU A 467 14.98 28.77 -14.51
C LEU A 467 15.96 29.59 -13.64
N ALA A 468 15.43 30.39 -12.71
CA ALA A 468 16.29 31.17 -11.82
C ALA A 468 17.05 30.27 -10.85
N ALA A 469 16.36 29.23 -10.31
CA ALA A 469 16.98 28.24 -9.44
C ALA A 469 18.06 27.42 -10.18
N PHE A 470 17.79 27.03 -11.42
CA PHE A 470 18.79 26.36 -12.27
C PHE A 470 20.02 27.24 -12.47
N ASN A 471 19.83 28.50 -12.88
CA ASN A 471 20.93 29.44 -13.12
C ASN A 471 21.76 29.68 -11.86
N TYR A 472 21.08 29.81 -10.69
CA TYR A 472 21.78 29.96 -9.41
C TYR A 472 22.68 28.76 -9.11
N LEU A 473 22.18 27.53 -9.35
CA LEU A 473 22.98 26.32 -9.17
C LEU A 473 24.10 26.21 -10.21
N ALA A 474 23.83 26.55 -11.46
CA ALA A 474 24.80 26.53 -12.57
C ALA A 474 25.95 27.53 -12.40
N GLU A 475 25.79 28.61 -11.63
CA GLU A 475 26.90 29.50 -11.25
C GLU A 475 27.89 28.81 -10.29
N ILE A 476 27.48 27.77 -9.57
CA ILE A 476 28.29 27.10 -8.55
C ILE A 476 28.74 25.71 -9.02
N TYR A 477 27.87 25.01 -9.74
CA TYR A 477 28.02 23.61 -10.13
C TYR A 477 27.87 23.45 -11.65
N GLU A 478 28.56 22.48 -12.22
CA GLU A 478 28.39 22.11 -13.65
C GLU A 478 27.17 21.17 -13.76
N PRO A 479 26.13 21.53 -14.52
CA PRO A 479 24.99 20.67 -14.75
C PRO A 479 25.34 19.49 -15.66
N ILE A 480 24.70 18.34 -15.45
CA ILE A 480 24.77 17.21 -16.37
C ILE A 480 23.89 17.52 -17.56
N LEU A 481 24.49 17.52 -18.78
CA LEU A 481 23.75 17.84 -20.01
C LEU A 481 22.94 16.66 -20.51
N PRO A 482 21.62 16.76 -20.70
CA PRO A 482 20.75 15.65 -21.10
C PRO A 482 21.15 14.97 -22.42
N ASN A 483 21.79 15.74 -23.32
CA ASN A 483 22.15 15.30 -24.66
C ASN A 483 23.50 14.56 -24.76
N ASN A 484 24.22 14.35 -23.64
CA ASN A 484 25.53 13.69 -23.62
C ASN A 484 25.49 12.40 -22.84
N THR A 485 24.36 11.72 -22.86
CA THR A 485 24.14 10.58 -21.99
C THR A 485 23.97 9.28 -22.76
N GLU A 486 24.44 8.20 -22.17
CA GLU A 486 24.16 6.83 -22.58
C GLU A 486 22.83 6.41 -21.95
N ASP A 487 22.00 5.68 -22.70
CA ASP A 487 20.71 5.24 -22.18
C ASP A 487 20.05 4.23 -23.12
N ILE A 488 19.83 3.03 -22.65
CA ILE A 488 19.06 1.98 -23.32
C ILE A 488 17.84 1.64 -22.47
N SER A 489 16.71 1.32 -23.06
CA SER A 489 15.50 0.95 -22.32
C SER A 489 14.78 -0.27 -22.89
N ILE A 490 14.04 -0.94 -22.03
CA ILE A 490 12.96 -1.86 -22.44
C ILE A 490 11.69 -1.02 -22.58
N ILE A 491 11.25 -0.77 -23.82
CA ILE A 491 10.02 -0.02 -24.08
C ILE A 491 8.81 -0.88 -23.76
N ASN A 492 8.81 -2.12 -24.24
CA ASN A 492 7.68 -3.02 -24.10
C ASN A 492 8.14 -4.48 -24.12
N ILE A 493 7.36 -5.34 -23.50
CA ILE A 493 7.43 -6.79 -23.63
C ILE A 493 6.04 -7.27 -24.05
N SER A 494 5.96 -7.88 -25.21
CA SER A 494 4.73 -8.44 -25.77
C SER A 494 4.75 -9.96 -25.77
N ASN A 495 3.62 -10.57 -26.16
CA ASN A 495 3.41 -12.02 -26.14
C ASN A 495 3.60 -12.62 -24.73
N THR A 496 3.11 -11.90 -23.73
CA THR A 496 3.14 -12.26 -22.31
C THR A 496 1.72 -12.38 -21.77
N PRO A 497 1.47 -13.16 -20.70
CA PRO A 497 0.19 -13.11 -19.99
C PRO A 497 -0.09 -11.70 -19.48
N GLU A 498 -1.33 -11.22 -19.64
CA GLU A 498 -1.72 -9.87 -19.16
C GLU A 498 -2.06 -9.86 -17.66
N LYS A 499 -3.02 -10.66 -17.23
CA LYS A 499 -3.49 -10.75 -15.85
C LYS A 499 -3.54 -12.19 -15.34
N ILE A 500 -3.92 -13.12 -16.21
CA ILE A 500 -4.06 -14.54 -15.90
C ILE A 500 -3.29 -15.34 -16.95
N SER A 501 -2.57 -16.37 -16.51
CA SER A 501 -1.98 -17.40 -17.39
C SER A 501 -2.63 -18.75 -17.14
N CYS A 502 -3.11 -19.37 -18.22
CA CYS A 502 -3.62 -20.73 -18.23
C CYS A 502 -2.60 -21.75 -18.76
N GLN A 503 -1.45 -21.26 -19.21
CA GLN A 503 -0.35 -22.08 -19.71
C GLN A 503 0.85 -21.90 -18.79
N ASN A 504 1.68 -22.92 -18.69
CA ASN A 504 2.90 -22.87 -17.90
C ASN A 504 4.12 -22.40 -18.72
N TYR A 505 3.90 -21.76 -19.86
CA TYR A 505 4.94 -21.21 -20.74
C TYR A 505 4.41 -20.05 -21.58
N PHE A 506 5.32 -19.19 -22.02
CA PHE A 506 5.10 -18.17 -23.05
C PHE A 506 6.42 -17.82 -23.75
N GLU A 507 6.35 -17.15 -24.89
CA GLU A 507 7.48 -16.77 -25.74
C GLU A 507 7.52 -15.23 -25.85
N PRO A 508 8.19 -14.52 -24.91
CA PRO A 508 8.16 -13.08 -24.89
C PRO A 508 8.92 -12.46 -26.05
N ILE A 509 8.44 -11.31 -26.50
CA ILE A 509 9.11 -10.46 -27.49
C ILE A 509 9.43 -9.14 -26.79
N ILE A 510 10.71 -8.81 -26.69
CA ILE A 510 11.20 -7.60 -26.06
C ILE A 510 11.49 -6.52 -27.11
N ASN A 511 10.99 -5.31 -26.88
CA ASN A 511 11.30 -4.14 -27.71
C ASN A 511 12.22 -3.20 -26.92
N ILE A 512 13.40 -2.94 -27.44
CA ILE A 512 14.48 -2.18 -26.83
C ILE A 512 14.72 -0.91 -27.63
N LYS A 513 15.04 0.19 -26.97
CA LYS A 513 15.40 1.47 -27.61
C LYS A 513 16.68 2.03 -27.07
N ASN A 514 17.54 2.51 -27.95
CA ASN A 514 18.69 3.32 -27.60
C ASN A 514 18.28 4.81 -27.60
N HIS A 515 18.12 5.37 -26.41
CA HIS A 515 17.84 6.80 -26.22
C HIS A 515 19.13 7.65 -26.16
N GLY A 516 20.27 6.98 -25.97
CA GLY A 516 21.59 7.62 -25.86
C GLY A 516 22.12 8.07 -27.19
N ASN A 517 23.25 8.77 -27.15
CA ASN A 517 23.92 9.29 -28.33
C ASN A 517 24.95 8.31 -28.91
N SER A 518 25.41 7.36 -28.10
CA SER A 518 26.38 6.35 -28.51
C SER A 518 25.72 5.16 -29.16
N LEU A 519 26.46 4.48 -30.01
CA LEU A 519 26.08 3.22 -30.57
C LEU A 519 26.09 2.13 -29.48
N VAL A 520 25.04 1.34 -29.36
CA VAL A 520 25.02 0.13 -28.55
C VAL A 520 25.61 -1.01 -29.35
N GLU A 521 26.70 -1.62 -28.87
CA GLU A 521 27.37 -2.78 -29.48
C GLU A 521 27.24 -4.01 -28.60
N GLY A 522 26.24 -4.81 -28.87
CA GLY A 522 25.88 -5.98 -28.09
C GLY A 522 25.10 -5.66 -26.81
N ILE A 523 24.29 -6.60 -26.41
CA ILE A 523 23.50 -6.53 -25.17
C ILE A 523 23.58 -7.82 -24.38
N LYS A 524 23.52 -7.70 -23.08
CA LYS A 524 23.23 -8.81 -22.16
C LYS A 524 21.78 -8.67 -21.72
N PHE A 525 21.05 -9.77 -21.79
CA PHE A 525 19.69 -9.88 -21.33
C PHE A 525 19.64 -10.88 -20.16
N SER A 526 18.95 -10.52 -19.09
CA SER A 526 18.74 -11.40 -17.93
C SER A 526 17.27 -11.40 -17.54
N TYR A 527 16.76 -12.52 -17.04
CA TYR A 527 15.44 -12.53 -16.42
C TYR A 527 15.44 -13.25 -15.07
N TYR A 528 14.59 -12.77 -14.18
CA TYR A 528 14.47 -13.21 -12.81
C TYR A 528 13.03 -13.62 -12.53
N ASN A 529 12.85 -14.60 -11.65
CA ASN A 529 11.56 -14.99 -11.09
C ASN A 529 11.65 -14.84 -9.57
N ASN A 530 10.84 -13.98 -8.97
CA ASN A 530 10.91 -13.63 -7.56
C ASN A 530 12.37 -13.33 -7.13
N GLU A 531 13.00 -12.39 -7.82
CA GLU A 531 14.39 -11.94 -7.62
C GLU A 531 15.50 -13.00 -7.83
N ILE A 532 15.13 -14.23 -8.19
CA ILE A 532 16.09 -15.31 -8.48
C ILE A 532 16.40 -15.33 -9.96
N LEU A 533 17.66 -15.12 -10.34
CA LEU A 533 18.13 -15.22 -11.72
C LEU A 533 17.77 -16.59 -12.30
N GLN A 534 17.10 -16.58 -13.42
CA GLN A 534 16.71 -17.78 -14.16
C GLN A 534 17.63 -18.05 -15.34
N ASP A 535 17.94 -17.04 -16.14
CA ASP A 535 18.80 -17.18 -17.31
C ASP A 535 19.47 -15.85 -17.70
N GLU A 536 20.61 -15.96 -18.40
CA GLU A 536 21.33 -14.84 -18.99
C GLU A 536 21.67 -15.16 -20.47
N LEU A 537 21.33 -14.24 -21.36
CA LEU A 537 21.60 -14.35 -22.79
C LEU A 537 22.46 -13.20 -23.27
N ILE A 538 23.47 -13.49 -24.09
CA ILE A 538 24.36 -12.48 -24.67
C ILE A 538 24.11 -12.42 -26.18
N PHE A 539 23.76 -11.23 -26.67
CA PHE A 539 23.57 -10.94 -28.10
C PHE A 539 24.71 -10.03 -28.56
N SER A 540 25.86 -10.65 -28.89
CA SER A 540 27.08 -9.90 -29.26
C SER A 540 27.01 -9.22 -30.64
N ASP A 541 26.14 -9.68 -31.51
CA ASP A 541 26.01 -9.20 -32.89
C ASP A 541 24.92 -8.13 -33.07
N VAL A 542 24.28 -7.74 -31.96
CA VAL A 542 23.28 -6.68 -31.92
C VAL A 542 23.95 -5.32 -32.03
N ILE A 543 23.44 -4.47 -32.92
CA ILE A 543 23.86 -3.06 -33.08
C ILE A 543 22.59 -2.20 -33.05
N ILE A 544 22.54 -1.22 -32.15
CA ILE A 544 21.41 -0.28 -32.05
C ILE A 544 21.93 1.16 -32.12
N ASN A 545 21.61 1.85 -33.20
CA ASN A 545 21.99 3.24 -33.37
C ASN A 545 21.21 4.16 -32.44
N SER A 546 21.72 5.40 -32.23
CA SER A 546 21.01 6.43 -31.48
C SER A 546 19.57 6.61 -32.00
N GLY A 547 18.58 6.55 -31.13
CA GLY A 547 17.16 6.68 -31.45
C GLY A 547 16.51 5.44 -32.08
N GLU A 548 17.25 4.37 -32.39
CA GLU A 548 16.77 3.16 -33.02
C GLU A 548 16.06 2.24 -32.00
N GLU A 549 15.04 1.55 -32.49
CA GLU A 549 14.33 0.50 -31.77
C GLU A 549 14.65 -0.87 -32.38
N LEU A 550 14.80 -1.88 -31.51
CA LEU A 550 15.06 -3.26 -31.90
C LEU A 550 14.13 -4.22 -31.19
N GLU A 551 13.51 -5.11 -31.96
CA GLU A 551 12.67 -6.19 -31.45
C GLU A 551 13.46 -7.51 -31.41
N ILE A 552 13.44 -8.20 -30.27
CA ILE A 552 14.15 -9.45 -30.05
C ILE A 552 13.19 -10.50 -29.51
N ASN A 553 13.11 -11.65 -30.21
CA ASN A 553 12.40 -12.82 -29.69
C ASN A 553 13.25 -13.52 -28.65
N LEU A 554 12.71 -13.71 -27.46
CA LEU A 554 13.37 -14.43 -26.37
C LEU A 554 13.01 -15.92 -26.40
N PRO A 555 13.83 -16.80 -25.80
CA PRO A 555 13.47 -18.18 -25.59
C PRO A 555 12.20 -18.35 -24.76
N THR A 556 11.55 -19.52 -24.94
CA THR A 556 10.37 -19.88 -24.15
C THR A 556 10.66 -19.83 -22.66
N ILE A 557 9.88 -19.04 -21.93
CA ILE A 557 9.86 -19.02 -20.46
C ILE A 557 8.80 -20.00 -19.99
N GLN A 558 9.16 -20.88 -19.05
CA GLN A 558 8.31 -21.95 -18.57
C GLN A 558 8.61 -22.32 -17.11
N ASN A 559 7.74 -23.15 -16.50
CA ASN A 559 7.90 -23.72 -15.16
C ASN A 559 7.85 -22.71 -14.03
N TYR A 560 7.02 -21.67 -14.14
CA TYR A 560 6.70 -20.80 -13.03
C TYR A 560 5.60 -21.44 -12.14
N ASN A 561 5.60 -21.11 -10.85
CA ASN A 561 4.67 -21.67 -9.87
C ASN A 561 3.22 -21.22 -10.12
N TYR A 562 2.25 -21.94 -9.54
CA TYR A 562 0.88 -21.44 -9.43
C TYR A 562 0.80 -20.28 -8.44
N GLY A 563 -0.24 -19.46 -8.59
CA GLY A 563 -0.44 -18.25 -7.80
C GLY A 563 0.14 -17.02 -8.50
N ASP A 564 0.58 -16.04 -7.71
CA ASP A 564 1.13 -14.80 -8.24
C ASP A 564 2.54 -15.02 -8.79
N VAL A 565 2.75 -14.59 -10.03
CA VAL A 565 4.03 -14.70 -10.74
C VAL A 565 4.55 -13.28 -11.01
N GLU A 566 5.77 -13.01 -10.58
CA GLU A 566 6.48 -11.77 -10.82
C GLU A 566 7.80 -12.05 -11.53
N LEU A 567 7.92 -11.59 -12.78
CA LEU A 567 9.11 -11.75 -13.59
C LEU A 567 9.73 -10.39 -13.87
N CYS A 568 11.02 -10.27 -13.64
CA CYS A 568 11.83 -9.10 -13.96
C CYS A 568 12.74 -9.39 -15.15
N PHE A 569 12.69 -8.54 -16.16
CA PHE A 569 13.54 -8.58 -17.36
C PHE A 569 14.51 -7.40 -17.31
N ILE A 570 15.77 -7.63 -17.60
CA ILE A 570 16.81 -6.62 -17.58
C ILE A 570 17.63 -6.69 -18.88
N VAL A 571 17.91 -5.53 -19.49
CA VAL A 571 18.85 -5.39 -20.61
C VAL A 571 20.03 -4.53 -20.16
N GLU A 572 21.25 -4.96 -20.50
CA GLU A 572 22.48 -4.22 -20.21
C GLU A 572 23.31 -4.13 -21.49
N PRO A 573 23.80 -2.94 -21.89
CA PRO A 573 24.70 -2.81 -23.01
C PRO A 573 26.08 -3.39 -22.68
N LEU A 574 26.75 -3.98 -23.68
CA LEU A 574 28.10 -4.56 -23.46
C LEU A 574 29.23 -3.54 -23.58
N ASN A 575 28.99 -2.42 -24.21
CA ASN A 575 30.03 -1.46 -24.57
C ASN A 575 30.12 -0.21 -23.67
N PHE A 576 29.15 0.01 -22.76
CA PHE A 576 29.22 1.06 -21.76
C PHE A 576 28.60 0.62 -20.42
N ILE A 577 28.96 1.30 -19.32
CA ILE A 577 28.64 0.86 -17.95
C ILE A 577 27.75 1.86 -17.23
N GLU A 578 27.85 3.15 -17.54
CA GLU A 578 27.11 4.23 -16.88
C GLU A 578 26.02 4.78 -17.80
N GLU A 579 24.80 4.78 -17.30
CA GLU A 579 23.62 5.32 -17.97
C GLU A 579 22.99 6.41 -17.12
N ILE A 580 22.32 7.37 -17.76
CA ILE A 580 21.60 8.42 -17.01
C ILE A 580 20.39 7.85 -16.31
N ASP A 581 19.77 6.83 -16.91
CA ASP A 581 18.56 6.21 -16.43
C ASP A 581 18.63 4.69 -16.58
N TYR A 582 19.18 4.03 -15.59
CA TYR A 582 19.27 2.58 -15.55
C TYR A 582 17.97 1.89 -15.07
N HIS A 583 16.97 2.64 -14.61
CA HIS A 583 15.68 2.08 -14.20
C HIS A 583 14.88 1.58 -15.40
N ASN A 584 14.96 2.27 -16.53
CA ASN A 584 14.26 1.90 -17.75
C ASN A 584 14.85 0.68 -18.47
N ASN A 585 16.03 0.19 -18.05
CA ASN A 585 16.66 -1.03 -18.55
C ASN A 585 15.94 -2.30 -18.10
N ARG A 586 14.99 -2.17 -17.19
CA ARG A 586 14.27 -3.30 -16.61
C ARG A 586 12.76 -3.14 -16.78
N ARG A 587 12.08 -4.28 -16.76
CA ARG A 587 10.61 -4.33 -16.86
C ARG A 587 10.07 -5.50 -16.07
N MET A 588 9.05 -5.24 -15.25
CA MET A 588 8.31 -6.27 -14.53
C MET A 588 7.11 -6.73 -15.33
N ILE A 589 6.83 -8.02 -15.26
CA ILE A 589 5.57 -8.63 -15.72
C ILE A 589 4.95 -9.36 -14.54
N ARG A 590 3.67 -9.10 -14.31
CA ARG A 590 2.90 -9.70 -13.23
C ARG A 590 1.63 -10.33 -13.77
N PHE A 591 1.40 -11.57 -13.40
CA PHE A 591 0.17 -12.29 -13.73
C PHE A 591 -0.10 -13.38 -12.70
N LYS A 592 -1.33 -13.86 -12.65
CA LYS A 592 -1.68 -15.04 -11.84
C LYS A 592 -1.68 -16.30 -12.69
N HIS A 593 -0.80 -17.26 -12.38
CA HIS A 593 -0.79 -18.57 -13.01
C HIS A 593 -1.79 -19.48 -12.30
N LYS A 594 -2.83 -19.86 -13.02
CA LYS A 594 -3.96 -20.63 -12.49
C LYS A 594 -3.69 -22.13 -12.56
N PRO A 595 -3.96 -22.88 -11.47
CA PRO A 595 -3.99 -24.34 -11.52
C PRO A 595 -5.17 -24.84 -12.35
N LYS A 596 -5.01 -26.03 -12.91
CA LYS A 596 -6.02 -26.69 -13.72
C LYS A 596 -6.56 -27.93 -13.04
N PHE A 597 -7.89 -28.04 -13.02
CA PHE A 597 -8.62 -29.15 -12.43
C PHE A 597 -9.46 -29.89 -13.47
N GLU A 598 -9.56 -31.20 -13.29
CA GLU A 598 -10.42 -32.08 -14.07
C GLU A 598 -11.75 -32.33 -13.37
N LEU A 599 -12.77 -32.78 -14.11
CA LEU A 599 -14.06 -33.13 -13.49
C LEU A 599 -13.99 -34.51 -12.79
N PRO A 600 -14.68 -34.72 -11.68
CA PRO A 600 -15.51 -33.75 -10.97
C PRO A 600 -14.69 -32.74 -10.18
N TYR A 601 -15.05 -31.48 -10.21
CA TYR A 601 -14.48 -30.39 -9.42
C TYR A 601 -15.42 -30.08 -8.26
N ASN A 602 -14.87 -29.93 -7.05
CA ASN A 602 -15.60 -29.59 -5.82
C ASN A 602 -14.78 -28.57 -5.02
N GLU A 603 -15.44 -27.47 -4.64
CA GLU A 603 -14.91 -26.46 -3.73
C GLU A 603 -15.94 -26.19 -2.64
N ASN A 604 -15.55 -26.39 -1.40
CA ASN A 604 -16.42 -26.27 -0.23
C ASN A 604 -15.95 -25.20 0.78
N PHE A 605 -14.91 -24.48 0.47
CA PHE A 605 -14.36 -23.38 1.26
C PHE A 605 -14.12 -23.65 2.76
N GLU A 606 -14.08 -24.91 3.19
CA GLU A 606 -13.83 -25.27 4.60
C GLU A 606 -12.48 -24.79 5.14
N SER A 607 -11.50 -24.64 4.28
CA SER A 607 -10.18 -24.08 4.59
C SER A 607 -10.08 -22.58 4.34
N GLY A 608 -11.19 -21.92 4.00
CA GLY A 608 -11.22 -20.55 3.52
C GLY A 608 -10.91 -20.46 2.03
N ILE A 609 -10.76 -19.23 1.53
CA ILE A 609 -10.40 -18.98 0.13
C ILE A 609 -8.92 -19.28 -0.07
N ASN A 610 -8.61 -20.27 -0.91
CA ASN A 610 -7.23 -20.50 -1.33
C ASN A 610 -6.86 -19.48 -2.43
N LEU A 611 -6.09 -18.48 -2.10
CA LEU A 611 -5.71 -17.39 -3.02
C LEU A 611 -4.74 -17.83 -4.13
N ASP A 612 -4.10 -18.99 -4.03
CA ASP A 612 -3.33 -19.56 -5.15
C ASP A 612 -4.26 -20.08 -6.24
N ASP A 613 -5.42 -20.64 -5.88
CA ASP A 613 -6.41 -21.17 -6.81
C ASP A 613 -7.40 -20.08 -7.23
N TRP A 614 -7.92 -19.32 -6.29
CA TRP A 614 -8.91 -18.28 -6.51
C TRP A 614 -8.26 -16.89 -6.62
N HIS A 615 -8.83 -16.02 -7.44
CA HIS A 615 -8.37 -14.64 -7.60
C HIS A 615 -9.48 -13.67 -7.30
N ILE A 616 -9.29 -12.83 -6.28
CA ILE A 616 -10.23 -11.78 -5.88
C ILE A 616 -9.87 -10.50 -6.63
N ILE A 617 -10.87 -9.85 -7.23
CA ILE A 617 -10.77 -8.50 -7.79
C ILE A 617 -11.64 -7.59 -6.94
N ASN A 618 -10.99 -6.71 -6.19
CA ASN A 618 -11.58 -5.72 -5.32
C ASN A 618 -11.26 -4.32 -5.89
N SER A 619 -12.14 -3.81 -6.74
CA SER A 619 -11.88 -2.56 -7.48
C SER A 619 -12.00 -1.30 -6.63
N ASP A 620 -12.66 -1.37 -5.48
CA ASP A 620 -12.82 -0.23 -4.58
C ASP A 620 -11.98 -0.31 -3.30
N PHE A 621 -11.17 -1.39 -3.19
CA PHE A 621 -10.26 -1.65 -2.08
C PHE A 621 -10.92 -1.63 -0.69
N SER A 622 -12.21 -1.94 -0.63
CA SER A 622 -13.00 -1.96 0.58
C SER A 622 -13.42 -3.41 0.90
N ARG A 623 -14.67 -3.63 1.33
CA ARG A 623 -15.15 -4.99 1.60
C ARG A 623 -15.19 -5.80 0.32
N THR A 624 -14.76 -7.04 0.39
CA THR A 624 -14.76 -7.95 -0.74
C THR A 624 -15.03 -9.39 -0.29
N TRP A 625 -14.76 -10.36 -1.13
CA TRP A 625 -14.92 -11.77 -0.81
C TRP A 625 -14.00 -12.19 0.34
N GLU A 626 -14.59 -12.73 1.38
CA GLU A 626 -13.89 -13.24 2.55
C GLU A 626 -14.56 -14.51 3.08
N SER A 627 -13.87 -15.25 3.94
CA SER A 627 -14.41 -16.45 4.58
C SER A 627 -15.26 -16.08 5.77
N VAL A 628 -16.35 -16.81 5.98
CA VAL A 628 -17.26 -16.62 7.12
C VAL A 628 -17.69 -17.96 7.70
N GLY A 629 -17.74 -18.04 9.04
CA GLY A 629 -18.31 -19.19 9.71
C GLY A 629 -19.82 -19.23 9.55
N THR A 630 -20.36 -20.36 9.04
CA THR A 630 -21.78 -20.57 8.76
C THR A 630 -22.24 -21.94 9.23
N ILE A 631 -23.54 -22.16 9.24
CA ILE A 631 -24.11 -23.52 9.21
C ILE A 631 -24.55 -23.74 7.76
N GLY A 632 -23.68 -24.37 7.00
CA GLY A 632 -23.89 -24.66 5.58
C GLY A 632 -24.74 -25.90 5.32
N ILE A 633 -25.04 -26.12 4.04
CA ILE A 633 -25.60 -27.39 3.56
C ILE A 633 -24.53 -28.47 3.80
N GLU A 634 -24.96 -29.66 4.17
CA GLU A 634 -24.08 -30.79 4.44
C GLU A 634 -23.16 -30.67 5.68
N ASN A 635 -23.43 -29.76 6.62
CA ASN A 635 -22.64 -29.40 7.81
C ASN A 635 -21.28 -28.78 7.47
N SER A 636 -21.23 -27.96 6.43
CA SER A 636 -20.16 -27.01 6.21
C SER A 636 -20.09 -26.02 7.36
N ASP A 637 -18.90 -25.78 7.90
CA ASP A 637 -18.66 -24.85 9.00
C ASP A 637 -18.14 -23.49 8.50
N ASN A 638 -17.69 -23.42 7.22
CA ASN A 638 -17.19 -22.22 6.56
C ASN A 638 -17.76 -22.07 5.16
N SER A 639 -17.94 -20.84 4.76
CA SER A 639 -18.40 -20.43 3.43
C SER A 639 -17.67 -19.16 3.00
N ILE A 640 -17.89 -18.68 1.79
CA ILE A 640 -17.40 -17.37 1.36
C ILE A 640 -18.57 -16.40 1.24
N TYR A 641 -18.31 -15.11 1.50
CA TYR A 641 -19.34 -14.08 1.40
C TYR A 641 -18.73 -12.72 1.03
N VAL A 642 -19.61 -11.82 0.60
CA VAL A 642 -19.34 -10.38 0.59
C VAL A 642 -20.27 -9.73 1.61
N ASN A 643 -19.67 -9.02 2.58
CA ASN A 643 -20.41 -8.32 3.63
C ASN A 643 -21.02 -7.02 3.06
N LEU A 644 -22.18 -7.12 2.42
CA LEU A 644 -22.87 -5.99 1.83
C LEU A 644 -23.72 -5.19 2.83
N PHE A 645 -24.02 -5.76 4.00
CA PHE A 645 -24.80 -5.06 5.04
C PHE A 645 -23.99 -3.91 5.64
N GLY A 646 -24.58 -2.71 5.59
CA GLY A 646 -23.90 -1.50 6.08
C GLY A 646 -22.67 -1.09 5.25
N TYR A 647 -22.47 -1.72 4.11
CA TYR A 647 -21.45 -1.33 3.14
C TYR A 647 -21.87 -0.02 2.46
N ASN A 648 -21.11 1.06 2.71
CA ASN A 648 -21.50 2.42 2.33
C ASN A 648 -20.59 3.09 1.28
N PRO A 649 -20.03 2.38 0.31
CA PRO A 649 -19.50 3.01 -0.89
C PRO A 649 -20.64 3.31 -1.87
N ARG A 650 -20.30 3.74 -3.05
CA ARG A 650 -21.25 4.09 -4.10
C ARG A 650 -22.11 2.88 -4.49
N ASP A 651 -23.41 3.08 -4.69
CA ASP A 651 -24.29 2.06 -5.25
C ASP A 651 -23.75 1.54 -6.58
N GLY A 652 -23.81 0.23 -6.80
CA GLY A 652 -23.32 -0.43 -8.01
C GLY A 652 -21.88 -0.91 -7.93
N GLN A 653 -21.22 -0.83 -6.77
CA GLN A 653 -19.90 -1.44 -6.53
C GLN A 653 -19.95 -2.94 -6.79
N LYS A 654 -18.87 -3.45 -7.39
CA LYS A 654 -18.75 -4.86 -7.75
C LYS A 654 -17.53 -5.47 -7.07
N ASP A 655 -17.75 -6.67 -6.53
CA ASP A 655 -16.72 -7.52 -5.98
C ASP A 655 -16.69 -8.83 -6.75
N GLU A 656 -15.54 -9.18 -7.26
CA GLU A 656 -15.38 -10.31 -8.17
C GLU A 656 -14.41 -11.36 -7.61
N ILE A 657 -14.71 -12.63 -7.85
CA ILE A 657 -13.80 -13.75 -7.56
C ILE A 657 -13.75 -14.69 -8.75
N ILE A 658 -12.53 -15.08 -9.16
CA ILE A 658 -12.29 -15.93 -10.35
C ILE A 658 -11.74 -17.29 -9.90
N SER A 659 -12.36 -18.36 -10.40
CA SER A 659 -12.00 -19.74 -10.09
C SER A 659 -10.62 -20.15 -10.64
N PRO A 660 -10.07 -21.33 -10.25
CA PRO A 660 -9.08 -22.02 -11.03
C PRO A 660 -9.60 -22.42 -12.43
N ILE A 661 -8.71 -22.93 -13.28
CA ILE A 661 -9.09 -23.46 -14.59
C ILE A 661 -9.80 -24.80 -14.41
N ILE A 662 -10.93 -24.99 -15.06
CA ILE A 662 -11.72 -26.21 -14.99
C ILE A 662 -11.85 -26.79 -16.40
N ASN A 663 -11.35 -28.03 -16.61
CA ASN A 663 -11.47 -28.73 -17.88
C ASN A 663 -12.82 -29.43 -17.94
N LEU A 664 -13.70 -28.96 -18.82
CA LEU A 664 -15.05 -29.48 -18.99
C LEU A 664 -15.06 -30.68 -19.94
N SER A 665 -14.51 -31.82 -19.49
CA SER A 665 -14.53 -33.06 -20.30
C SER A 665 -15.87 -33.77 -20.20
N GLY A 666 -16.47 -34.11 -21.36
CA GLY A 666 -17.74 -34.85 -21.44
C GLY A 666 -18.87 -34.07 -22.12
N ASP A 667 -20.07 -34.66 -22.23
CA ASP A 667 -21.17 -34.15 -23.05
C ASP A 667 -22.35 -33.57 -22.23
N SER A 668 -22.45 -33.89 -20.94
CA SER A 668 -23.55 -33.46 -20.08
C SER A 668 -22.98 -32.89 -18.77
N ILE A 669 -22.59 -31.62 -18.82
CA ILE A 669 -21.87 -30.98 -17.73
C ILE A 669 -22.81 -30.09 -16.97
N GLN A 670 -22.84 -30.28 -15.65
CA GLN A 670 -23.63 -29.50 -14.70
C GLN A 670 -22.72 -28.82 -13.69
N MET A 671 -23.08 -27.61 -13.32
CA MET A 671 -22.57 -26.89 -12.17
C MET A 671 -23.69 -26.77 -11.13
N SER A 672 -23.37 -26.98 -9.88
CA SER A 672 -24.24 -26.59 -8.78
C SER A 672 -23.45 -25.78 -7.74
N PHE A 673 -24.12 -24.86 -7.08
CA PHE A 673 -23.58 -24.18 -5.90
C PHE A 673 -24.70 -23.85 -4.93
N SER A 674 -24.35 -23.68 -3.66
CA SER A 674 -25.26 -23.27 -2.62
C SER A 674 -25.18 -21.77 -2.41
N VAL A 675 -26.32 -21.09 -2.35
CA VAL A 675 -26.40 -19.66 -2.08
C VAL A 675 -27.33 -19.39 -0.92
N SER A 676 -26.94 -18.44 -0.08
CA SER A 676 -27.77 -17.92 1.02
C SER A 676 -27.78 -16.40 0.95
N TYR A 677 -28.94 -15.80 0.89
CA TYR A 677 -29.15 -14.38 0.85
C TYR A 677 -30.51 -14.02 1.44
N GLN A 678 -30.55 -12.99 2.24
CA GLN A 678 -31.77 -12.45 2.80
C GLN A 678 -31.93 -10.99 2.33
N LYS A 679 -32.99 -10.75 1.56
CA LYS A 679 -33.27 -9.41 1.05
C LYS A 679 -33.57 -8.43 2.18
N TYR A 680 -32.91 -7.28 2.18
CA TYR A 680 -33.16 -6.20 3.13
C TYR A 680 -34.23 -5.25 2.58
N THR A 681 -35.35 -5.11 3.28
CA THR A 681 -36.57 -4.47 2.75
C THR A 681 -36.49 -2.95 2.67
N ASN A 682 -35.54 -2.32 3.37
CA ASN A 682 -35.37 -0.87 3.37
C ASN A 682 -34.70 -0.32 2.09
N SER A 683 -34.24 -1.16 1.17
CA SER A 683 -33.61 -0.74 -0.07
C SER A 683 -34.59 -0.87 -1.25
N SER A 684 -34.73 0.22 -2.02
CA SER A 684 -35.43 0.18 -3.33
C SER A 684 -34.56 -0.42 -4.43
N LYS A 685 -33.27 -0.68 -4.15
CA LYS A 685 -32.28 -1.28 -5.02
C LYS A 685 -31.96 -2.67 -4.48
N GLN A 686 -31.50 -3.55 -5.35
CA GLN A 686 -31.37 -4.96 -5.04
C GLN A 686 -29.96 -5.41 -5.34
N ASP A 687 -29.27 -5.98 -4.35
CA ASP A 687 -27.99 -6.64 -4.58
C ASP A 687 -28.16 -7.77 -5.56
N THR A 688 -27.15 -8.01 -6.38
CA THR A 688 -27.17 -9.06 -7.40
C THR A 688 -25.96 -9.98 -7.28
N LEU A 689 -26.16 -11.23 -7.65
CA LEU A 689 -25.13 -12.23 -7.89
C LEU A 689 -25.17 -12.62 -9.36
N GLN A 690 -24.03 -12.52 -10.02
CA GLN A 690 -23.83 -12.97 -11.40
C GLN A 690 -22.71 -14.01 -11.46
N VAL A 691 -22.83 -15.00 -12.35
CA VAL A 691 -21.75 -15.94 -12.66
C VAL A 691 -21.47 -15.87 -14.16
N PHE A 692 -20.22 -15.64 -14.50
CA PHE A 692 -19.71 -15.55 -15.87
C PHE A 692 -18.78 -16.71 -16.18
N VAL A 693 -18.68 -17.06 -17.46
CA VAL A 693 -17.70 -18.00 -17.99
C VAL A 693 -16.76 -17.27 -18.93
N SER A 694 -15.47 -17.50 -18.74
CA SER A 694 -14.43 -17.23 -19.73
C SER A 694 -13.89 -18.55 -20.29
N ASN A 695 -13.76 -18.65 -21.60
CA ASN A 695 -13.10 -19.73 -22.32
C ASN A 695 -11.87 -19.26 -23.11
N ASP A 696 -11.43 -18.05 -22.83
CA ASP A 696 -10.26 -17.39 -23.43
C ASP A 696 -9.18 -17.02 -22.37
N CYS A 697 -9.13 -17.82 -21.29
CA CYS A 697 -8.18 -17.61 -20.19
C CYS A 697 -8.36 -16.28 -19.43
N GLY A 698 -9.61 -15.82 -19.26
CA GLY A 698 -9.90 -14.63 -18.47
C GLY A 698 -9.68 -13.30 -19.22
N ILE A 699 -9.39 -13.35 -20.52
CA ILE A 699 -9.28 -12.14 -21.36
C ILE A 699 -10.64 -11.45 -21.41
N SER A 700 -11.71 -12.25 -21.59
CA SER A 700 -13.08 -11.75 -21.52
C SER A 700 -13.99 -12.61 -20.65
N PHE A 701 -15.04 -11.99 -20.07
CA PHE A 701 -16.12 -12.63 -19.32
C PHE A 701 -17.47 -12.14 -19.86
N GLU A 702 -17.75 -12.46 -21.11
CA GLU A 702 -18.99 -12.02 -21.78
C GLU A 702 -20.17 -12.96 -21.58
N ASN A 703 -19.90 -14.24 -21.24
CA ASN A 703 -20.92 -15.27 -21.11
C ASN A 703 -21.51 -15.31 -19.69
N ILE A 704 -22.67 -14.70 -19.49
CA ILE A 704 -23.42 -14.79 -18.23
C ILE A 704 -24.18 -16.10 -18.20
N ILE A 705 -23.91 -16.96 -17.23
CA ILE A 705 -24.59 -18.26 -17.06
C ILE A 705 -25.59 -18.24 -15.89
N TYR A 706 -25.49 -17.24 -15.01
CA TYR A 706 -26.40 -17.05 -13.89
C TYR A 706 -26.48 -15.57 -13.54
N GLU A 707 -27.69 -15.09 -13.26
CA GLU A 707 -27.96 -13.74 -12.77
C GLU A 707 -29.24 -13.72 -11.94
N LYS A 708 -29.12 -13.38 -10.67
CA LYS A 708 -30.26 -13.18 -9.76
C LYS A 708 -29.99 -12.01 -8.82
N GLY A 709 -31.07 -11.34 -8.40
CA GLY A 709 -31.03 -10.27 -7.44
C GLY A 709 -32.35 -10.11 -6.69
N GLY A 710 -32.34 -9.43 -5.58
CA GLY A 710 -33.55 -9.14 -4.80
C GLY A 710 -34.39 -10.36 -4.48
N ASP A 711 -35.67 -10.34 -4.89
CA ASP A 711 -36.62 -11.41 -4.62
C ASP A 711 -36.20 -12.74 -5.24
N ASP A 712 -35.59 -12.73 -6.45
CA ASP A 712 -35.15 -13.95 -7.14
C ASP A 712 -33.93 -14.59 -6.46
N LEU A 713 -33.11 -13.80 -5.80
CA LEU A 713 -31.96 -14.28 -5.06
C LEU A 713 -32.35 -14.68 -3.62
N ASN A 714 -33.40 -14.08 -3.04
CA ASN A 714 -33.83 -14.29 -1.66
C ASN A 714 -34.02 -15.77 -1.32
N THR A 715 -33.45 -16.23 -0.22
CA THR A 715 -33.54 -17.61 0.26
C THR A 715 -34.25 -17.71 1.61
N TRP A 716 -34.46 -16.57 2.30
CA TRP A 716 -35.07 -16.54 3.63
C TRP A 716 -35.95 -15.30 3.81
N ASP A 717 -37.20 -15.48 4.29
CA ASP A 717 -38.22 -14.41 4.33
C ASP A 717 -38.24 -13.62 5.63
N VAL A 718 -37.52 -14.03 6.67
CA VAL A 718 -37.45 -13.29 7.93
C VAL A 718 -36.35 -12.25 7.88
N GLU A 719 -36.73 -10.98 7.88
CA GLU A 719 -35.80 -9.86 7.81
C GLU A 719 -34.85 -9.85 9.02
N THR A 720 -33.55 -9.89 8.74
CA THR A 720 -32.47 -9.90 9.72
C THR A 720 -31.39 -8.94 9.28
N GLU A 721 -30.94 -8.05 10.16
CA GLU A 721 -29.78 -7.20 9.91
C GLU A 721 -28.50 -8.03 9.91
N ASN A 722 -27.58 -7.78 9.01
CA ASN A 722 -26.29 -8.46 8.88
C ASN A 722 -26.46 -10.00 8.86
N PHE A 723 -27.26 -10.46 7.91
CA PHE A 723 -27.66 -11.86 7.82
C PHE A 723 -26.48 -12.79 7.54
N ILE A 724 -26.31 -13.80 8.40
CA ILE A 724 -25.44 -14.96 8.21
C ILE A 724 -26.28 -16.22 8.46
N PRO A 725 -26.26 -17.22 7.56
CA PRO A 725 -27.07 -18.42 7.72
C PRO A 725 -26.65 -19.24 8.94
N TYR A 726 -27.61 -19.61 9.76
CA TYR A 726 -27.43 -20.39 11.00
C TYR A 726 -28.27 -21.68 11.02
N GLU A 727 -28.97 -21.99 9.92
CA GLU A 727 -29.74 -23.22 9.69
C GLU A 727 -29.66 -23.63 8.21
N VAL A 728 -29.78 -24.92 7.93
CA VAL A 728 -29.70 -25.48 6.57
C VAL A 728 -30.81 -24.95 5.67
N ASP A 729 -31.98 -24.67 6.22
CA ASP A 729 -33.14 -24.16 5.47
C ASP A 729 -32.96 -22.73 4.94
N HIS A 730 -31.87 -22.02 5.37
CA HIS A 730 -31.51 -20.71 4.84
C HIS A 730 -30.82 -20.76 3.49
N TRP A 731 -30.47 -21.94 3.02
CA TRP A 731 -29.74 -22.17 1.80
C TRP A 731 -30.63 -22.65 0.64
N ARG A 732 -30.25 -22.28 -0.56
CA ARG A 732 -30.83 -22.81 -1.79
C ARG A 732 -29.70 -23.27 -2.72
N GLN A 733 -29.87 -24.47 -3.27
CA GLN A 733 -28.96 -24.98 -4.30
C GLN A 733 -29.39 -24.45 -5.67
N GLU A 734 -28.47 -23.91 -6.40
CA GLU A 734 -28.63 -23.48 -7.80
C GLU A 734 -27.97 -24.54 -8.70
N ASN A 735 -28.58 -24.77 -9.86
CA ASN A 735 -28.09 -25.72 -10.86
C ASN A 735 -28.06 -25.04 -12.24
N ILE A 736 -26.93 -25.21 -12.93
CA ILE A 736 -26.62 -24.53 -14.19
C ILE A 736 -26.03 -25.53 -15.16
N ALA A 737 -26.57 -25.64 -16.38
CA ALA A 737 -26.00 -26.47 -17.45
C ALA A 737 -24.81 -25.74 -18.10
N LEU A 738 -23.67 -26.44 -18.20
CA LEU A 738 -22.45 -25.96 -18.84
C LEU A 738 -22.15 -26.64 -20.19
N ASN A 739 -23.15 -27.27 -20.83
CA ASN A 739 -22.99 -28.05 -22.04
C ASN A 739 -22.43 -27.25 -23.23
N ASP A 740 -22.72 -25.93 -23.29
CA ASP A 740 -22.22 -25.05 -24.36
C ASP A 740 -20.69 -24.88 -24.31
N PHE A 741 -20.07 -25.23 -23.19
CA PHE A 741 -18.62 -25.16 -22.96
C PHE A 741 -17.95 -26.55 -22.92
N SER A 742 -18.66 -27.59 -23.29
CA SER A 742 -18.15 -28.97 -23.31
C SER A 742 -16.86 -29.07 -24.14
N GLY A 743 -15.85 -29.77 -23.58
CA GLY A 743 -14.54 -29.96 -24.21
C GLY A 743 -13.63 -28.73 -24.15
N GLN A 744 -14.02 -27.69 -23.41
CA GLN A 744 -13.24 -26.46 -23.24
C GLN A 744 -12.66 -26.38 -21.83
N GLU A 745 -11.61 -25.59 -21.71
CA GLU A 745 -11.07 -25.11 -20.42
C GLU A 745 -11.75 -23.78 -20.10
N ILE A 746 -12.31 -23.65 -18.91
CA ILE A 746 -13.01 -22.44 -18.49
C ILE A 746 -12.48 -21.88 -17.18
N LEU A 747 -12.72 -20.56 -17.00
CA LEU A 747 -12.71 -19.90 -15.71
C LEU A 747 -14.13 -19.42 -15.39
N LEU A 748 -14.52 -19.56 -14.13
CA LEU A 748 -15.74 -18.96 -13.61
C LEU A 748 -15.41 -17.64 -12.91
N LYS A 749 -16.21 -16.61 -13.14
CA LYS A 749 -16.14 -15.37 -12.37
C LYS A 749 -17.48 -15.14 -11.68
N MET A 750 -17.48 -15.08 -10.35
CA MET A 750 -18.63 -14.69 -9.54
C MET A 750 -18.51 -13.22 -9.19
N THR A 751 -19.56 -12.47 -9.46
CA THR A 751 -19.62 -11.02 -9.23
C THR A 751 -20.83 -10.68 -8.36
N THR A 752 -20.60 -10.02 -7.24
CA THR A 752 -21.66 -9.36 -6.47
C THR A 752 -21.75 -7.89 -6.87
N THR A 753 -22.96 -7.33 -6.87
CA THR A 753 -23.15 -5.89 -7.05
C THR A 753 -23.90 -5.34 -5.86
N ASN A 754 -23.30 -4.38 -5.20
CA ASN A 754 -23.80 -3.78 -3.97
C ASN A 754 -24.83 -2.67 -4.26
N TYR A 755 -25.99 -2.77 -3.65
CA TYR A 755 -27.00 -1.72 -3.57
C TYR A 755 -27.49 -1.48 -2.14
N ARG A 756 -26.62 -1.72 -1.14
CA ARG A 756 -26.86 -1.54 0.30
C ARG A 756 -27.93 -2.48 0.85
N GLY A 757 -27.89 -3.71 0.42
CA GLY A 757 -28.79 -4.75 0.88
C GLY A 757 -28.21 -5.57 2.04
N ASN A 758 -28.05 -6.87 1.83
CA ASN A 758 -27.55 -7.80 2.85
C ASN A 758 -26.45 -8.69 2.27
N ASN A 759 -25.84 -9.51 3.12
CA ASN A 759 -24.73 -10.37 2.75
C ASN A 759 -25.17 -11.43 1.72
N ILE A 760 -24.32 -11.64 0.71
CA ILE A 760 -24.45 -12.75 -0.25
C ILE A 760 -23.41 -13.79 0.13
N ILE A 761 -23.85 -15.00 0.43
CA ILE A 761 -23.02 -16.10 0.91
C ILE A 761 -23.08 -17.25 -0.10
N ILE A 762 -21.95 -17.85 -0.42
CA ILE A 762 -21.81 -18.95 -1.40
C ILE A 762 -21.02 -20.09 -0.78
N ASP A 763 -21.42 -21.32 -1.13
CA ASP A 763 -20.75 -22.52 -0.67
C ASP A 763 -20.94 -23.66 -1.68
N GLU A 764 -20.20 -24.77 -1.51
CA GLU A 764 -20.39 -26.04 -2.21
C GLU A 764 -20.49 -25.90 -3.76
N ILE A 765 -19.45 -25.35 -4.38
CA ILE A 765 -19.38 -25.28 -5.85
C ILE A 765 -18.99 -26.65 -6.38
N ASN A 766 -19.86 -27.29 -7.14
CA ASN A 766 -19.65 -28.59 -7.72
C ASN A 766 -19.83 -28.53 -9.25
N ILE A 767 -18.86 -29.06 -10.01
CA ILE A 767 -18.97 -29.21 -11.45
C ILE A 767 -18.69 -30.66 -11.81
N PHE A 768 -19.60 -31.27 -12.54
CA PHE A 768 -19.54 -32.70 -12.82
C PHE A 768 -20.19 -33.05 -14.17
N ASN A 769 -19.82 -34.20 -14.69
CA ASN A 769 -20.43 -34.79 -15.91
C ASN A 769 -21.51 -35.81 -15.51
N GLU A 770 -22.77 -35.53 -15.85
CA GLU A 770 -23.91 -36.45 -15.55
C GLU A 770 -23.78 -37.82 -16.17
N ASN A 771 -23.14 -37.95 -17.32
CA ASN A 771 -22.98 -39.23 -18.05
C ASN A 771 -21.77 -40.06 -17.55
N GLY A 772 -20.87 -39.46 -16.76
CA GLY A 772 -19.63 -40.08 -16.31
C GLY A 772 -19.74 -40.92 -15.04
N LEU A 773 -20.75 -40.65 -14.22
CA LEU A 773 -21.02 -41.36 -12.96
C LEU A 773 -22.51 -41.33 -12.69
N SER A 774 -23.08 -42.48 -12.36
CA SER A 774 -24.42 -42.59 -11.76
C SER A 774 -24.40 -41.90 -10.39
N ILE A 775 -24.74 -40.60 -10.38
CA ILE A 775 -24.67 -39.69 -9.20
C ILE A 775 -25.70 -40.05 -8.10
N ASN A 776 -26.54 -41.02 -8.34
CA ASN A 776 -27.49 -41.50 -7.35
C ASN A 776 -26.90 -42.01 -6.03
N ASN A 777 -25.56 -41.92 -5.84
CA ASN A 777 -24.88 -42.36 -4.61
C ASN A 777 -23.97 -41.32 -3.95
N PHE A 778 -23.85 -40.08 -4.46
CA PHE A 778 -22.99 -39.08 -3.81
C PHE A 778 -23.71 -38.22 -2.74
N PHE A 779 -25.01 -38.15 -2.77
CA PHE A 779 -25.81 -37.28 -1.90
C PHE A 779 -26.56 -37.98 -0.76
N ASN A 780 -26.44 -39.26 -0.61
CA ASN A 780 -27.08 -39.94 0.50
C ASN A 780 -26.09 -40.66 1.42
N GLU A 781 -26.13 -40.24 2.69
CA GLU A 781 -25.62 -40.87 3.90
C GLU A 781 -24.23 -40.49 4.37
N LYS A 782 -24.06 -39.26 4.93
CA LYS A 782 -22.86 -38.92 5.70
C LYS A 782 -22.77 -39.72 7.00
N ASN A 783 -21.52 -40.19 7.23
CA ASN A 783 -21.14 -40.80 8.51
C ASN A 783 -20.62 -39.68 9.43
N TYR A 784 -21.14 -39.56 10.65
CA TYR A 784 -20.78 -38.48 11.59
C TYR A 784 -19.86 -39.00 12.68
N ILE A 785 -18.85 -38.17 13.04
CA ILE A 785 -17.96 -38.40 14.16
C ILE A 785 -17.94 -37.16 15.01
N TYR A 786 -18.49 -37.25 16.23
CA TYR A 786 -18.60 -36.05 17.07
C TYR A 786 -18.51 -36.45 18.57
N PRO A 787 -18.08 -35.55 19.46
CA PRO A 787 -17.47 -34.25 19.15
C PRO A 787 -16.08 -34.40 18.50
N ASN A 788 -15.70 -33.47 17.65
CA ASN A 788 -14.37 -33.37 17.07
C ASN A 788 -14.03 -31.87 16.88
N PRO A 789 -13.09 -31.33 17.68
CA PRO A 789 -12.20 -31.96 18.65
C PRO A 789 -12.92 -32.61 19.86
N THR A 790 -12.26 -33.58 20.48
CA THR A 790 -12.81 -34.37 21.61
C THR A 790 -11.87 -34.45 22.81
N ASN A 791 -12.42 -34.61 24.01
CA ASN A 791 -11.66 -34.96 25.23
C ASN A 791 -11.47 -36.50 25.39
N GLY A 792 -11.53 -37.23 24.26
CA GLY A 792 -11.30 -38.67 24.22
C GLY A 792 -12.52 -39.53 23.91
N LYS A 793 -13.75 -39.06 24.12
CA LYS A 793 -14.95 -39.81 23.74
C LYS A 793 -15.56 -39.31 22.45
N ILE A 794 -15.76 -40.20 21.49
CA ILE A 794 -16.37 -39.90 20.20
C ILE A 794 -17.60 -40.78 19.97
N ASN A 795 -18.58 -40.20 19.28
CA ASN A 795 -19.71 -40.94 18.74
C ASN A 795 -19.49 -41.06 17.24
N ILE A 796 -19.56 -42.26 16.72
CA ILE A 796 -19.51 -42.57 15.28
C ILE A 796 -20.93 -42.96 14.89
N LYS A 797 -21.60 -42.10 14.17
CA LYS A 797 -22.95 -42.35 13.66
C LYS A 797 -22.85 -42.60 12.16
N LEU A 798 -23.05 -43.85 11.80
CA LEU A 798 -22.99 -44.31 10.41
C LEU A 798 -24.42 -44.30 9.84
N LYS A 799 -24.57 -43.58 8.72
CA LYS A 799 -25.77 -43.64 7.91
C LYS A 799 -25.60 -44.60 6.74
N ASP A 800 -24.35 -44.75 6.28
CA ASP A 800 -24.00 -45.69 5.21
C ASP A 800 -23.97 -47.13 5.78
N LYS A 801 -24.95 -47.91 5.43
CA LYS A 801 -25.11 -49.32 5.89
C LYS A 801 -24.20 -50.28 5.15
N SER A 802 -23.46 -49.85 4.17
CA SER A 802 -22.46 -50.68 3.46
C SER A 802 -21.13 -50.77 4.23
N ILE A 803 -20.92 -49.89 5.22
CA ILE A 803 -19.71 -49.93 6.04
C ILE A 803 -19.74 -51.14 6.94
N THR A 804 -18.77 -51.99 6.85
CA THR A 804 -18.63 -53.28 7.57
C THR A 804 -17.65 -53.16 8.72
N ASP A 805 -16.63 -52.28 8.61
CA ASP A 805 -15.54 -52.21 9.59
C ASP A 805 -15.06 -50.76 9.72
N TYR A 806 -14.40 -50.50 10.87
CA TYR A 806 -13.63 -49.28 11.01
C TYR A 806 -12.29 -49.50 11.71
N LYS A 807 -11.29 -48.65 11.37
CA LYS A 807 -9.98 -48.62 12.03
C LYS A 807 -9.69 -47.22 12.51
N ILE A 808 -9.22 -47.08 13.75
CA ILE A 808 -8.70 -45.81 14.28
C ILE A 808 -7.16 -45.93 14.28
N ILE A 809 -6.48 -44.99 13.65
CA ILE A 809 -5.03 -44.96 13.53
C ILE A 809 -4.49 -43.62 14.07
N ASN A 810 -3.27 -43.66 14.61
CA ASN A 810 -2.57 -42.44 15.03
C ASN A 810 -1.86 -41.79 13.85
N SER A 811 -1.25 -40.62 14.08
CA SER A 811 -0.49 -39.86 13.05
C SER A 811 0.73 -40.58 12.49
N LEU A 812 1.18 -41.69 13.12
CA LEU A 812 2.27 -42.54 12.64
C LEU A 812 1.76 -43.74 11.81
N GLY A 813 0.44 -43.85 11.58
CA GLY A 813 -0.16 -44.97 10.87
C GLY A 813 -0.36 -46.25 11.65
N GLN A 814 -0.16 -46.21 12.99
CA GLN A 814 -0.36 -47.37 13.85
C GLN A 814 -1.84 -47.53 14.17
N ILE A 815 -2.38 -48.74 14.02
CA ILE A 815 -3.78 -49.05 14.35
C ILE A 815 -3.95 -49.03 15.87
N ILE A 816 -4.81 -48.15 16.35
CA ILE A 816 -5.19 -47.99 17.77
C ILE A 816 -6.40 -48.88 18.12
N LYS A 817 -7.37 -48.91 17.22
CA LYS A 817 -8.55 -49.74 17.30
C LYS A 817 -8.98 -50.24 15.94
N GLU A 818 -9.50 -51.47 15.86
CA GLU A 818 -10.12 -52.05 14.70
C GLU A 818 -11.30 -52.87 15.12
N LYS A 819 -12.47 -52.68 14.50
CA LYS A 819 -13.70 -53.40 14.85
C LYS A 819 -14.63 -53.59 13.66
N GLU A 820 -15.30 -54.74 13.60
CA GLU A 820 -16.46 -54.96 12.74
C GLU A 820 -17.69 -54.18 13.28
N ILE A 821 -18.50 -53.67 12.41
CA ILE A 821 -19.65 -52.84 12.72
C ILE A 821 -20.86 -53.73 13.02
N SER A 822 -21.26 -53.79 14.28
CA SER A 822 -22.50 -54.45 14.72
C SER A 822 -23.65 -53.47 15.02
N ASN A 823 -23.33 -52.17 15.10
CA ASN A 823 -24.28 -51.09 15.36
C ASN A 823 -23.82 -49.82 14.62
N TYR A 824 -24.75 -49.11 14.03
CA TYR A 824 -24.47 -47.87 13.27
C TYR A 824 -24.38 -46.61 14.14
N ASN A 825 -24.59 -46.71 15.44
CA ASN A 825 -24.29 -45.72 16.46
C ASN A 825 -23.26 -46.31 17.43
N ILE A 826 -21.99 -45.94 17.27
CA ILE A 826 -20.87 -46.49 18.01
C ILE A 826 -20.30 -45.39 18.93
N ILE A 827 -20.00 -45.74 20.14
CA ILE A 827 -19.29 -44.85 21.09
C ILE A 827 -17.92 -45.46 21.34
N GLU A 828 -16.89 -44.71 21.03
CA GLU A 828 -15.49 -45.07 21.29
C GLU A 828 -14.88 -44.15 22.36
N ASP A 829 -14.14 -44.76 23.26
CA ASP A 829 -13.36 -44.05 24.26
C ASP A 829 -11.87 -44.15 23.93
N LEU A 830 -11.29 -43.01 23.63
CA LEU A 830 -9.88 -42.79 23.30
C LEU A 830 -9.17 -41.97 24.38
N SER A 831 -9.80 -41.77 25.56
CA SER A 831 -9.26 -40.90 26.62
C SER A 831 -7.95 -41.39 27.23
N GLU A 832 -7.62 -42.68 27.05
CA GLU A 832 -6.34 -43.26 27.50
C GLU A 832 -5.21 -43.05 26.46
N HIS A 833 -5.51 -42.51 25.28
CA HIS A 833 -4.51 -42.27 24.22
C HIS A 833 -3.96 -40.84 24.30
N PRO A 834 -2.70 -40.62 23.83
CA PRO A 834 -2.08 -39.30 23.82
C PRO A 834 -2.90 -38.26 23.06
N LYS A 835 -2.85 -37.00 23.51
CA LYS A 835 -3.41 -35.87 22.78
C LYS A 835 -2.75 -35.73 21.40
N GLY A 836 -3.56 -35.43 20.39
CA GLY A 836 -3.06 -35.27 19.02
C GLY A 836 -4.07 -35.68 17.96
N ILE A 837 -3.58 -35.82 16.74
CA ILE A 837 -4.37 -36.13 15.55
C ILE A 837 -4.44 -37.64 15.37
N TYR A 838 -5.64 -38.12 15.13
CA TYR A 838 -5.98 -39.52 14.82
C TYR A 838 -6.82 -39.53 13.56
N PHE A 839 -6.86 -40.68 12.88
CA PHE A 839 -7.70 -40.87 11.71
C PHE A 839 -8.59 -42.10 11.94
N ILE A 840 -9.86 -41.99 11.56
CA ILE A 840 -10.75 -43.13 11.49
C ILE A 840 -10.99 -43.49 10.03
N ASN A 841 -10.69 -44.73 9.70
CA ASN A 841 -10.98 -45.31 8.39
C ASN A 841 -12.24 -46.18 8.50
N LEU A 842 -13.27 -45.77 7.79
CA LEU A 842 -14.53 -46.53 7.64
C LEU A 842 -14.40 -47.36 6.38
N ILE A 843 -14.68 -48.68 6.50
CA ILE A 843 -14.36 -49.67 5.46
C ILE A 843 -15.65 -50.35 5.02
N SER A 844 -15.87 -50.42 3.70
CA SER A 844 -16.88 -51.27 3.06
C SER A 844 -16.21 -52.13 1.99
N ASP A 845 -16.93 -53.12 1.44
CA ASP A 845 -16.42 -54.01 0.38
C ASP A 845 -15.94 -53.25 -0.87
N GLU A 846 -16.46 -52.05 -1.11
CA GLU A 846 -16.16 -51.27 -2.31
C GLU A 846 -15.45 -49.94 -2.04
N ARG A 847 -15.37 -49.48 -0.79
CA ARG A 847 -14.90 -48.12 -0.46
C ARG A 847 -14.22 -48.01 0.91
N HIS A 848 -13.32 -47.03 0.99
CA HIS A 848 -12.72 -46.58 2.25
C HIS A 848 -12.98 -45.08 2.46
N GLN A 849 -13.48 -44.69 3.62
CA GLN A 849 -13.62 -43.27 3.99
C GLN A 849 -12.74 -42.95 5.20
N THR A 850 -11.86 -41.97 5.08
CA THR A 850 -11.01 -41.52 6.19
C THR A 850 -11.53 -40.21 6.74
N LYS A 851 -11.66 -40.11 8.08
CA LYS A 851 -11.96 -38.87 8.78
C LYS A 851 -10.94 -38.60 9.88
N GLN A 852 -10.58 -37.34 10.04
CA GLN A 852 -9.66 -36.88 11.08
C GLN A 852 -10.38 -36.71 12.41
N ILE A 853 -9.68 -37.03 13.50
CA ILE A 853 -10.14 -36.84 14.88
C ILE A 853 -9.03 -36.11 15.64
N ILE A 854 -9.40 -35.11 16.42
CA ILE A 854 -8.48 -34.35 17.26
C ILE A 854 -8.80 -34.61 18.72
N ILE A 855 -7.86 -35.20 19.49
CA ILE A 855 -7.95 -35.39 20.93
C ILE A 855 -7.24 -34.23 21.63
N LEU A 856 -7.96 -33.48 22.47
CA LEU A 856 -7.49 -32.28 23.17
C LEU A 856 -6.79 -32.62 24.50
#